data_80099dcbc4a1dc844afb7edd255738e0
#
_entry.id   80099dcbc4a1dc844afb7edd255738e0
#
_cell.length_a   1.000
_cell.length_b   1.000
_cell.length_c   1.000
_cell.angle_alpha   90.00
_cell.angle_beta   90.00
_cell.angle_gamma   90.00
#
_symmetry.space_group_name_H-M   'P 1'
#
loop_
_entity.id
_entity.type
_entity.pdbx_description
1 polymer ?
#
loop_
_entity_poly.entity_id
_entity_poly.type
_entity_poly.pdbx_seq_one_letter_code
_entity_poly.pdbx_strand_id
1 'polypeptide(L)'
;MAKNDKIIIRGAREHNLKNIDLTIPRDSLVVMTGLSGSGKSSLAFDTIFADGQRRYMESLSSYARMFLGQMEKPDVDSIEGLSPAISIDQKTTSKNPRSTVGTVTEIYDYLRLMYARIGVPHCPVCGREIKQQTVDEIVDKVLELPERTKFQVLAPVVRGRKGEHQKEFEAARKSGFSRVRADGIAYDLNEKITLEKNKKHSIEIVVDRLVMKDGIKSRLTESIETAGTLTGGLVYIDVIDGEELHFSQSYACPEHGVSIEDLSPRMFSFTNPYGACPKCTGIGSSLRVDPDLIMPNAGLSIRNGAIKASGWNYAEGTIAAMYIDALAEKHGFSVDQPVSELSDEAVNEIMYGTHGEKILIKRPKQQGGGQFYTDFEGIAANLERRYAETNSQYSRDTIEEFMSEVECPECHGERLNKAALSVTVGGRNIMEFCRMSVTEALNFVNGLELTPREAMIAKQILKEIKSRLGFLQSVGLEYLTLARSAGTLSGGESQRIRLATQIGSSLTGVLYILDEPSIGLHQRDNDKLIATLRRLRDLGNTLIVVEHDEDTMCAADWIVDIGPGAGVHGGEVIYSGEVSGLLKCKNSITGQYLSGKLKIPVPEKRRKPSDKWLHVIGASENNLRNINVDVPLGIFTCVTGVSGSGKSSLVNEIIYKHLVAKLNRARTRPGRFTDMTGSEYLDKVIMIDQSPIGRTPRSNPATYTGVFNDIRDLFSQTNEAKAKGYGPGRFSFNIKGGRCEACEGDGIIKIEMHFLPDVFVPCEVCKGHRYNRETLDVRYKGKNIFEVLDMTVSEGVEFFANIPKIYNKLKTLEEVGLGYIKIGQSSTTLSGGEAQRIKLAAELAKRSTGKTIYILDEPTTGLHTADVRKLIEILQKLTDGGNTVLVIEHNLDVIKTADYLIDMGPEGGSGGGTVIASGTPEEVAANPVSYTGAYLKKLL
;
A
#
# COMPACT_ATOMS: atom_id res chain seq x y z
N MET A 1 -19.12 24.73 36.29
CA MET A 1 -19.89 23.72 35.56
C MET A 1 -19.48 22.37 36.08
N ALA A 2 -20.36 21.54 36.56
CA ALA A 2 -20.03 20.16 36.96
C ALA A 2 -19.46 19.46 35.75
N LYS A 3 -18.26 18.84 35.91
CA LYS A 3 -17.61 18.04 34.88
C LYS A 3 -18.57 16.89 34.55
N ASN A 4 -19.06 16.83 33.32
CA ASN A 4 -19.97 15.77 32.92
C ASN A 4 -19.12 14.51 32.73
N ASP A 5 -19.05 13.66 33.75
CA ASP A 5 -18.15 12.49 33.80
C ASP A 5 -18.67 11.29 32.97
N LYS A 6 -19.77 11.48 32.22
CA LYS A 6 -20.42 10.41 31.47
C LYS A 6 -20.85 10.88 30.09
N ILE A 7 -20.88 9.96 29.15
CA ILE A 7 -21.55 10.09 27.86
C ILE A 7 -22.89 9.36 28.00
N ILE A 8 -23.98 10.05 27.72
CA ILE A 8 -25.36 9.53 27.87
C ILE A 8 -26.01 9.52 26.48
N ILE A 9 -26.35 8.35 26.00
CA ILE A 9 -27.00 8.10 24.72
C ILE A 9 -28.43 7.68 24.98
N ARG A 10 -29.39 8.28 24.27
CA ARG A 10 -30.80 7.95 24.39
C ARG A 10 -31.41 7.68 23.02
N GLY A 11 -32.12 6.58 22.90
CA GLY A 11 -32.89 6.26 21.72
C GLY A 11 -32.10 6.03 20.45
N ALA A 12 -30.95 5.34 20.50
CA ALA A 12 -30.17 5.02 19.29
C ALA A 12 -30.87 3.93 18.47
N ARG A 13 -31.16 4.24 17.17
CA ARG A 13 -31.91 3.37 16.24
C ARG A 13 -31.23 3.18 14.89
N GLU A 14 -29.96 3.57 14.78
CA GLU A 14 -29.25 3.47 13.52
C GLU A 14 -29.11 2.00 13.08
N HIS A 15 -29.39 1.71 11.82
CA HIS A 15 -29.34 0.36 11.21
C HIS A 15 -30.17 -0.68 11.97
N ASN A 16 -29.52 -1.60 12.69
CA ASN A 16 -30.17 -2.69 13.43
C ASN A 16 -30.34 -2.40 14.92
N LEU A 17 -29.99 -1.20 15.41
CA LEU A 17 -30.10 -0.85 16.82
C LEU A 17 -31.57 -0.71 17.25
N LYS A 18 -31.92 -1.32 18.40
CA LYS A 18 -33.29 -1.38 18.91
C LYS A 18 -33.53 -0.35 20.00
N ASN A 19 -33.51 0.94 19.64
CA ASN A 19 -33.81 2.05 20.56
C ASN A 19 -32.98 1.99 21.85
N ILE A 20 -31.62 1.97 21.67
CA ILE A 20 -30.68 1.76 22.76
C ILE A 20 -30.56 3.02 23.62
N ASP A 21 -30.69 2.85 24.94
CA ASP A 21 -30.24 3.79 25.97
C ASP A 21 -28.97 3.26 26.61
N LEU A 22 -27.90 4.08 26.61
CA LEU A 22 -26.59 3.68 27.11
C LEU A 22 -25.89 4.83 27.82
N THR A 23 -25.28 4.52 28.97
CA THR A 23 -24.41 5.45 29.70
C THR A 23 -23.03 4.87 29.86
N ILE A 24 -22.01 5.57 29.40
CA ILE A 24 -20.60 5.15 29.48
C ILE A 24 -19.77 6.22 30.20
N PRO A 25 -18.73 5.81 30.97
CA PRO A 25 -17.84 6.77 31.66
C PRO A 25 -16.95 7.49 30.65
N ARG A 26 -16.59 8.73 30.98
CA ARG A 26 -15.53 9.48 30.26
C ARG A 26 -14.16 9.18 30.87
N ASP A 27 -13.12 9.62 30.16
CA ASP A 27 -11.71 9.48 30.56
C ASP A 27 -11.35 8.01 30.90
N SER A 28 -11.90 7.09 30.11
CA SER A 28 -11.81 5.64 30.34
C SER A 28 -11.63 4.87 29.03
N LEU A 29 -11.13 3.66 29.13
CA LEU A 29 -11.06 2.69 28.04
C LEU A 29 -12.35 1.86 28.03
N VAL A 30 -13.23 2.14 27.08
CA VAL A 30 -14.49 1.45 26.87
C VAL A 30 -14.36 0.48 25.72
N VAL A 31 -14.63 -0.80 25.92
CA VAL A 31 -14.65 -1.79 24.86
C VAL A 31 -16.07 -2.15 24.49
N MET A 32 -16.41 -2.05 23.21
CA MET A 32 -17.68 -2.50 22.63
C MET A 32 -17.46 -3.86 21.96
N THR A 33 -18.14 -4.87 22.43
CA THR A 33 -18.01 -6.25 21.97
C THR A 33 -19.37 -6.88 21.62
N GLY A 34 -19.36 -8.10 21.11
CA GLY A 34 -20.54 -8.88 20.71
C GLY A 34 -20.33 -9.60 19.38
N LEU A 35 -21.30 -10.38 18.93
CA LEU A 35 -21.23 -11.15 17.69
C LEU A 35 -21.00 -10.26 16.46
N SER A 36 -20.42 -10.81 15.37
CA SER A 36 -20.34 -10.10 14.09
C SER A 36 -21.73 -9.74 13.59
N GLY A 37 -21.92 -8.47 13.16
CA GLY A 37 -23.24 -7.95 12.75
C GLY A 37 -24.23 -7.67 13.89
N SER A 38 -23.81 -7.64 15.15
CA SER A 38 -24.69 -7.34 16.29
C SER A 38 -25.05 -5.85 16.44
N GLY A 39 -24.38 -4.93 15.73
CA GLY A 39 -24.63 -3.49 15.80
C GLY A 39 -23.54 -2.67 16.50
N LYS A 40 -22.38 -3.26 16.82
CA LYS A 40 -21.25 -2.57 17.47
C LYS A 40 -20.80 -1.33 16.69
N SER A 41 -20.48 -1.52 15.41
CA SER A 41 -20.01 -0.42 14.56
C SER A 41 -21.10 0.61 14.32
N SER A 42 -22.38 0.20 14.21
CA SER A 42 -23.52 1.10 14.11
C SER A 42 -23.63 2.02 15.32
N LEU A 43 -23.40 1.50 16.53
CA LEU A 43 -23.41 2.33 17.74
C LEU A 43 -22.14 3.21 17.84
N ALA A 44 -20.95 2.65 17.62
CA ALA A 44 -19.68 3.36 17.79
C ALA A 44 -19.44 4.41 16.70
N PHE A 45 -19.58 4.03 15.43
CA PHE A 45 -19.24 4.90 14.29
C PHE A 45 -20.45 5.63 13.72
N ASP A 46 -21.53 4.92 13.38
CA ASP A 46 -22.66 5.53 12.68
C ASP A 46 -23.54 6.36 13.64
N THR A 47 -23.44 6.16 14.98
CA THR A 47 -24.17 6.93 15.97
C THR A 47 -23.27 7.89 16.75
N ILE A 48 -22.33 7.39 17.57
CA ILE A 48 -21.56 8.23 18.50
C ILE A 48 -20.55 9.11 17.75
N PHE A 49 -19.75 8.52 16.86
CA PHE A 49 -18.78 9.29 16.07
C PHE A 49 -19.47 10.27 15.13
N ALA A 50 -20.50 9.80 14.41
CA ALA A 50 -21.24 10.62 13.46
C ALA A 50 -21.85 11.88 14.12
N ASP A 51 -22.47 11.76 15.28
CA ASP A 51 -23.01 12.92 16.00
C ASP A 51 -21.90 13.84 16.55
N GLY A 52 -20.81 13.26 17.07
CA GLY A 52 -19.64 14.03 17.52
C GLY A 52 -18.99 14.82 16.39
N GLN A 53 -18.81 14.22 15.23
CA GLN A 53 -18.25 14.86 14.05
C GLN A 53 -19.22 15.93 13.49
N ARG A 54 -20.52 15.63 13.42
CA ARG A 54 -21.55 16.59 13.00
C ARG A 54 -21.50 17.86 13.86
N ARG A 55 -21.48 17.73 15.18
CA ARG A 55 -21.43 18.89 16.11
C ARG A 55 -20.14 19.70 15.93
N TYR A 56 -19.02 19.04 15.72
CA TYR A 56 -17.76 19.71 15.42
C TYR A 56 -17.87 20.52 14.11
N MET A 57 -18.40 19.91 13.06
CA MET A 57 -18.63 20.57 11.78
C MET A 57 -19.59 21.76 11.88
N GLU A 58 -20.65 21.65 12.68
CA GLU A 58 -21.60 22.74 12.94
C GLU A 58 -20.95 23.93 13.67
N SER A 59 -19.90 23.68 14.45
CA SER A 59 -19.14 24.73 15.14
C SER A 59 -18.23 25.53 14.21
N LEU A 60 -17.96 25.03 12.99
CA LEU A 60 -17.10 25.70 12.02
C LEU A 60 -17.84 26.86 11.30
N SER A 61 -17.06 27.75 10.65
CA SER A 61 -17.61 28.83 9.86
C SER A 61 -18.51 28.33 8.72
N SER A 62 -19.49 29.14 8.30
CA SER A 62 -20.36 28.79 7.16
C SER A 62 -19.61 28.49 5.89
N TYR A 63 -18.47 29.16 5.67
CA TYR A 63 -17.56 28.91 4.55
C TYR A 63 -16.95 27.51 4.63
N ALA A 64 -16.39 27.11 5.78
CA ALA A 64 -15.83 25.78 5.98
C ALA A 64 -16.89 24.68 5.81
N ARG A 65 -18.11 24.88 6.32
CA ARG A 65 -19.23 23.94 6.16
C ARG A 65 -19.64 23.72 4.70
N MET A 66 -19.55 24.77 3.87
CA MET A 66 -19.88 24.68 2.45
C MET A 66 -18.92 23.75 1.68
N PHE A 67 -17.65 23.69 2.10
CA PHE A 67 -16.65 22.78 1.51
C PHE A 67 -16.71 21.35 2.06
N LEU A 68 -17.08 21.17 3.34
CA LEU A 68 -17.03 19.89 4.02
C LEU A 68 -18.37 19.12 3.92
N GLY A 69 -19.42 19.73 3.38
CA GLY A 69 -20.74 19.13 3.24
C GLY A 69 -21.57 19.14 4.54
N GLN A 70 -22.88 18.93 4.42
CA GLN A 70 -23.74 18.68 5.56
C GLN A 70 -23.74 17.19 5.88
N MET A 71 -23.45 16.84 7.13
CA MET A 71 -23.62 15.46 7.62
C MET A 71 -25.04 15.25 8.09
N GLU A 72 -25.64 14.14 7.70
CA GLU A 72 -26.95 13.75 8.21
C GLU A 72 -26.87 13.49 9.72
N LYS A 73 -27.95 13.85 10.44
CA LYS A 73 -28.05 13.52 11.86
C LYS A 73 -28.33 12.03 11.99
N PRO A 74 -27.55 11.27 12.79
CA PRO A 74 -27.84 9.87 13.03
C PRO A 74 -29.22 9.73 13.72
N ASP A 75 -29.85 8.56 13.53
CA ASP A 75 -31.14 8.25 14.16
C ASP A 75 -30.95 7.97 15.65
N VAL A 76 -30.91 9.05 16.42
CA VAL A 76 -30.75 9.05 17.88
C VAL A 76 -31.53 10.24 18.47
N ASP A 77 -32.19 10.02 19.61
CA ASP A 77 -32.90 11.09 20.27
C ASP A 77 -31.97 12.16 20.81
N SER A 78 -30.96 11.76 21.62
CA SER A 78 -29.94 12.68 22.14
C SER A 78 -28.68 11.96 22.56
N ILE A 79 -27.54 12.67 22.43
CA ILE A 79 -26.27 12.26 23.04
C ILE A 79 -25.72 13.42 23.84
N GLU A 80 -25.47 13.23 25.12
CA GLU A 80 -24.89 14.22 26.02
C GLU A 80 -23.46 13.86 26.40
N GLY A 81 -22.64 14.85 26.71
CA GLY A 81 -21.28 14.65 27.22
C GLY A 81 -20.23 14.29 26.17
N LEU A 82 -20.52 14.42 24.86
CA LEU A 82 -19.54 14.17 23.80
C LEU A 82 -18.41 15.20 23.83
N SER A 83 -17.17 14.69 23.65
CA SER A 83 -16.00 15.47 23.30
C SER A 83 -15.81 15.48 21.78
N PRO A 84 -14.90 16.32 21.22
CA PRO A 84 -14.47 16.19 19.83
C PRO A 84 -14.05 14.76 19.55
N ALA A 85 -14.63 14.16 18.50
CA ALA A 85 -14.45 12.74 18.19
C ALA A 85 -13.46 12.54 17.03
N ILE A 86 -12.55 11.59 17.17
CA ILE A 86 -11.60 11.14 16.13
C ILE A 86 -11.81 9.65 15.91
N SER A 87 -12.06 9.24 14.67
CA SER A 87 -12.15 7.83 14.32
C SER A 87 -10.84 7.32 13.73
N ILE A 88 -10.49 6.10 14.10
CA ILE A 88 -9.34 5.36 13.54
C ILE A 88 -9.88 4.03 13.02
N ASP A 89 -10.36 4.06 11.77
CA ASP A 89 -10.94 2.93 11.08
C ASP A 89 -9.91 2.15 10.25
N GLN A 90 -10.30 0.97 9.78
CA GLN A 90 -9.48 0.11 8.93
C GLN A 90 -9.49 0.50 7.45
N LYS A 91 -10.26 1.51 7.05
CA LYS A 91 -10.40 1.85 5.63
C LYS A 91 -9.05 2.17 5.01
N THR A 92 -8.86 1.58 3.86
CA THR A 92 -7.63 1.52 3.08
C THR A 92 -6.89 2.84 2.97
N THR A 93 -5.58 2.73 3.11
CA THR A 93 -4.58 3.75 2.80
C THR A 93 -4.76 4.37 1.43
N SER A 94 -4.33 5.60 1.32
CA SER A 94 -4.22 6.31 0.04
C SER A 94 -3.50 5.44 -1.00
N LYS A 95 -4.14 5.22 -2.14
CA LYS A 95 -3.52 4.57 -3.30
C LYS A 95 -2.51 5.48 -4.02
N ASN A 96 -2.20 6.63 -3.45
CA ASN A 96 -1.23 7.55 -4.04
C ASN A 96 0.18 6.94 -3.94
N PRO A 97 0.86 6.67 -5.06
CA PRO A 97 2.20 6.05 -5.07
C PRO A 97 3.28 6.92 -4.41
N ARG A 98 3.01 8.22 -4.21
CA ARG A 98 3.90 9.14 -3.51
C ARG A 98 3.74 9.10 -1.99
N SER A 99 2.68 8.48 -1.46
CA SER A 99 2.49 8.37 -0.01
C SER A 99 3.39 7.26 0.56
N THR A 100 4.18 7.61 1.57
CA THR A 100 5.07 6.68 2.29
C THR A 100 4.77 6.72 3.80
N VAL A 101 5.26 5.74 4.55
CA VAL A 101 5.17 5.75 6.02
C VAL A 101 5.72 7.08 6.56
N GLY A 102 6.87 7.54 6.06
CA GLY A 102 7.48 8.80 6.48
C GLY A 102 6.60 10.04 6.26
N THR A 103 5.87 10.09 5.13
CA THR A 103 4.97 11.21 4.83
C THR A 103 3.66 11.16 5.63
N VAL A 104 3.09 9.97 5.82
CA VAL A 104 1.84 9.79 6.58
C VAL A 104 2.05 10.08 8.07
N THR A 105 3.23 9.78 8.60
CA THR A 105 3.61 10.06 9.99
C THR A 105 4.16 11.48 10.19
N GLU A 106 4.27 12.26 9.11
CA GLU A 106 4.89 13.59 9.08
C GLU A 106 6.38 13.61 9.51
N ILE A 107 6.99 12.44 9.76
CA ILE A 107 8.43 12.35 10.09
C ILE A 107 9.27 12.90 8.95
N TYR A 108 8.85 12.65 7.70
CA TYR A 108 9.56 13.12 6.52
C TYR A 108 9.65 14.65 6.44
N ASP A 109 8.65 15.38 6.95
CA ASP A 109 8.68 16.85 6.97
C ASP A 109 9.72 17.38 7.95
N TYR A 110 9.88 16.72 9.10
CA TYR A 110 10.96 17.06 10.04
C TYR A 110 12.34 16.64 9.49
N LEU A 111 12.43 15.53 8.76
CA LEU A 111 13.67 15.13 8.09
C LEU A 111 14.09 16.16 7.03
N ARG A 112 13.17 16.61 6.19
CA ARG A 112 13.46 17.67 5.21
C ARG A 112 13.99 18.94 5.87
N LEU A 113 13.39 19.31 7.01
CA LEU A 113 13.85 20.46 7.78
C LEU A 113 15.24 20.20 8.39
N MET A 114 15.50 19.03 8.94
CA MET A 114 16.80 18.63 9.50
C MET A 114 17.89 18.72 8.45
N TYR A 115 17.71 18.06 7.29
CA TYR A 115 18.68 18.06 6.19
C TYR A 115 18.93 19.46 5.61
N ALA A 116 17.90 20.32 5.59
CA ALA A 116 18.04 21.70 5.14
C ALA A 116 18.81 22.58 6.13
N ARG A 117 18.84 22.24 7.42
CA ARG A 117 19.44 23.10 8.47
C ARG A 117 20.81 22.66 8.94
N ILE A 118 21.06 21.36 9.00
CA ILE A 118 22.32 20.78 9.48
C ILE A 118 22.95 19.80 8.48
N GLY A 119 22.38 19.69 7.28
CA GLY A 119 22.90 18.81 6.25
C GLY A 119 24.21 19.33 5.67
N VAL A 120 25.15 18.41 5.45
CA VAL A 120 26.45 18.66 4.83
C VAL A 120 26.35 18.28 3.35
N PRO A 121 26.44 19.23 2.42
CA PRO A 121 26.39 18.94 1.00
C PRO A 121 27.70 18.36 0.49
N HIS A 122 27.61 17.41 -0.43
CA HIS A 122 28.73 16.79 -1.11
C HIS A 122 28.59 16.94 -2.64
N CYS A 123 29.68 16.87 -3.34
CA CYS A 123 29.65 16.88 -4.80
C CYS A 123 29.04 15.56 -5.31
N PRO A 124 27.94 15.57 -6.11
CA PRO A 124 27.32 14.37 -6.61
C PRO A 124 28.21 13.59 -7.61
N VAL A 125 29.35 14.14 -8.02
CA VAL A 125 30.29 13.50 -8.97
C VAL A 125 31.47 12.87 -8.24
N CYS A 126 32.15 13.61 -7.35
CA CYS A 126 33.36 13.15 -6.66
C CYS A 126 33.17 12.85 -5.16
N GLY A 127 31.99 13.11 -4.58
CA GLY A 127 31.73 12.85 -3.17
C GLY A 127 32.40 13.79 -2.18
N ARG A 128 33.19 14.78 -2.65
CA ARG A 128 33.86 15.73 -1.76
C ARG A 128 32.85 16.63 -1.06
N GLU A 129 33.07 16.87 0.23
CA GLU A 129 32.30 17.85 1.01
C GLU A 129 32.41 19.24 0.37
N ILE A 130 31.28 19.91 0.20
CA ILE A 130 31.18 21.26 -0.34
C ILE A 130 30.87 22.21 0.80
N LYS A 131 31.82 23.13 1.13
CA LYS A 131 31.61 24.16 2.13
C LYS A 131 31.41 25.51 1.48
N GLN A 132 30.51 26.28 2.06
CA GLN A 132 30.38 27.69 1.76
C GLN A 132 31.44 28.45 2.57
N GLN A 133 32.28 29.23 1.89
CA GLN A 133 33.31 30.04 2.55
C GLN A 133 32.86 31.50 2.52
N THR A 134 32.97 32.18 3.64
CA THR A 134 32.76 33.63 3.66
C THR A 134 33.91 34.36 3.00
N VAL A 135 33.68 35.60 2.56
CA VAL A 135 34.77 36.42 1.98
C VAL A 135 35.90 36.56 2.95
N ASP A 136 35.63 36.79 4.23
CA ASP A 136 36.63 36.90 5.29
C ASP A 136 37.46 35.62 5.43
N GLU A 137 36.85 34.45 5.44
CA GLU A 137 37.55 33.16 5.51
C GLU A 137 38.46 32.94 4.31
N ILE A 138 38.01 33.33 3.09
CA ILE A 138 38.83 33.27 1.89
C ILE A 138 39.99 34.21 1.98
N VAL A 139 39.76 35.45 2.42
CA VAL A 139 40.81 36.48 2.62
C VAL A 139 41.83 36.01 3.62
N ASP A 140 41.39 35.54 4.83
CA ASP A 140 42.27 35.09 5.88
C ASP A 140 43.15 33.91 5.40
N LYS A 141 42.59 32.99 4.63
CA LYS A 141 43.32 31.85 4.06
C LYS A 141 44.34 32.26 3.01
N VAL A 142 44.04 33.28 2.18
CA VAL A 142 44.99 33.82 1.21
C VAL A 142 46.10 34.60 1.92
N LEU A 143 45.79 35.25 3.07
CA LEU A 143 46.79 35.98 3.87
C LEU A 143 47.81 35.04 4.58
N GLU A 144 47.52 33.73 4.66
CA GLU A 144 48.52 32.73 5.14
C GLU A 144 49.66 32.48 4.15
N LEU A 145 49.58 32.98 2.89
CA LEU A 145 50.64 32.84 1.92
C LEU A 145 51.89 33.60 2.36
N PRO A 146 53.11 33.10 2.03
CA PRO A 146 54.38 33.78 2.42
C PRO A 146 54.49 35.20 1.93
N GLU A 147 55.17 36.09 2.69
CA GLU A 147 55.46 37.44 2.24
C GLU A 147 56.13 37.46 0.87
N ARG A 148 55.82 38.47 0.07
CA ARG A 148 56.29 38.66 -1.32
C ARG A 148 55.79 37.64 -2.34
N THR A 149 54.90 36.71 -1.97
CA THR A 149 54.25 35.85 -2.93
C THR A 149 53.43 36.66 -3.93
N LYS A 150 53.62 36.40 -5.23
CA LYS A 150 52.84 37.00 -6.29
C LYS A 150 51.68 36.09 -6.63
N PHE A 151 50.48 36.65 -6.70
CA PHE A 151 49.28 35.87 -7.06
C PHE A 151 48.26 36.71 -7.83
N GLN A 152 47.34 36.04 -8.50
CA GLN A 152 46.23 36.62 -9.23
C GLN A 152 44.93 36.17 -8.66
N VAL A 153 43.98 37.12 -8.56
CA VAL A 153 42.59 36.81 -8.25
C VAL A 153 41.86 36.59 -9.57
N LEU A 154 41.31 35.42 -9.75
CA LEU A 154 40.66 35.02 -11.02
C LEU A 154 39.18 34.74 -10.78
N ALA A 155 38.35 35.13 -11.75
CA ALA A 155 36.94 34.84 -11.79
C ALA A 155 36.65 33.84 -12.94
N PRO A 156 36.35 32.54 -12.61
CA PRO A 156 36.08 31.51 -13.62
C PRO A 156 34.67 31.65 -14.22
N VAL A 157 34.55 32.36 -15.35
CA VAL A 157 33.25 32.63 -16.02
C VAL A 157 32.84 31.55 -17.02
N VAL A 158 33.79 30.79 -17.58
CA VAL A 158 33.51 29.59 -18.41
C VAL A 158 34.33 28.41 -17.92
N ARG A 159 33.68 27.26 -17.75
CA ARG A 159 34.33 26.05 -17.30
C ARG A 159 33.97 24.88 -18.19
N GLY A 160 34.93 24.39 -18.97
CA GLY A 160 34.79 23.17 -19.78
C GLY A 160 33.63 23.22 -20.80
N ARG A 161 33.24 24.40 -21.31
CA ARG A 161 32.17 24.57 -22.30
C ARG A 161 32.75 24.69 -23.72
N LYS A 162 32.06 24.08 -24.70
CA LYS A 162 32.37 24.26 -26.12
C LYS A 162 31.90 25.60 -26.60
N GLY A 163 32.67 26.25 -27.46
CA GLY A 163 32.29 27.52 -28.08
C GLY A 163 33.45 28.48 -28.23
N GLU A 164 33.27 29.56 -29.03
CA GLU A 164 34.25 30.61 -29.23
C GLU A 164 34.23 31.67 -28.12
N HIS A 165 33.19 31.70 -27.30
CA HIS A 165 32.98 32.54 -26.10
C HIS A 165 33.22 34.07 -26.31
N GLN A 166 32.93 34.56 -27.50
CA GLN A 166 33.12 35.98 -27.83
C GLN A 166 32.26 36.93 -26.97
N LYS A 167 31.05 36.47 -26.55
CA LYS A 167 30.15 37.24 -25.70
C LYS A 167 30.73 37.48 -24.31
N GLU A 168 31.38 36.47 -23.76
CA GLU A 168 32.02 36.51 -22.45
C GLU A 168 33.24 37.44 -22.47
N PHE A 169 34.05 37.40 -23.52
CA PHE A 169 35.14 38.35 -23.70
C PHE A 169 34.65 39.79 -23.86
N GLU A 170 33.60 40.04 -24.65
CA GLU A 170 32.99 41.36 -24.80
C GLU A 170 32.41 41.86 -23.47
N ALA A 171 31.75 41.00 -22.69
CA ALA A 171 31.22 41.34 -21.39
C ALA A 171 32.33 41.72 -20.41
N ALA A 172 33.41 40.95 -20.33
CA ALA A 172 34.57 41.25 -19.49
C ALA A 172 35.21 42.61 -19.92
N ARG A 173 35.34 42.86 -21.21
CA ARG A 173 35.88 44.15 -21.74
C ARG A 173 34.97 45.33 -21.36
N LYS A 174 33.65 45.20 -21.51
CA LYS A 174 32.68 46.23 -21.11
C LYS A 174 32.69 46.53 -19.62
N SER A 175 32.98 45.52 -18.81
CA SER A 175 33.13 45.65 -17.35
C SER A 175 34.46 46.23 -16.91
N GLY A 176 35.37 46.59 -17.85
CA GLY A 176 36.61 47.29 -17.55
C GLY A 176 37.80 46.40 -17.24
N PHE A 177 37.68 45.06 -17.39
CA PHE A 177 38.80 44.15 -17.22
C PHE A 177 39.73 44.18 -18.43
N SER A 178 41.05 44.07 -18.21
CA SER A 178 42.08 44.15 -19.25
C SER A 178 42.59 42.77 -19.69
N ARG A 179 42.43 41.73 -18.87
CA ARG A 179 43.05 40.42 -19.09
C ARG A 179 42.13 39.29 -18.75
N VAL A 180 42.28 38.19 -19.50
CA VAL A 180 41.66 36.90 -19.23
C VAL A 180 42.67 35.79 -19.33
N ARG A 181 42.46 34.69 -18.64
CA ARG A 181 43.18 33.46 -18.83
C ARG A 181 42.22 32.48 -19.54
N ALA A 182 42.59 31.99 -20.69
CA ALA A 182 41.81 30.97 -21.40
C ALA A 182 42.69 29.71 -21.56
N ASP A 183 42.20 28.59 -21.08
CA ASP A 183 42.89 27.28 -21.07
C ASP A 183 44.30 27.39 -20.46
N GLY A 184 44.46 28.15 -19.40
CA GLY A 184 45.75 28.38 -18.70
C GLY A 184 46.65 29.46 -19.31
N ILE A 185 46.32 30.02 -20.50
CA ILE A 185 47.09 31.01 -21.20
C ILE A 185 46.50 32.41 -20.98
N ALA A 186 47.31 33.36 -20.53
CA ALA A 186 46.88 34.74 -20.33
C ALA A 186 46.81 35.53 -21.66
N TYR A 187 45.67 36.15 -21.90
CA TYR A 187 45.41 37.02 -23.06
C TYR A 187 45.07 38.45 -22.61
N ASP A 188 45.47 39.43 -23.44
CA ASP A 188 44.97 40.79 -23.28
C ASP A 188 43.61 40.92 -24.01
N LEU A 189 42.61 41.46 -23.34
CA LEU A 189 41.27 41.63 -23.89
C LEU A 189 41.21 42.63 -25.04
N ASN A 190 42.26 43.46 -25.22
CA ASN A 190 42.35 44.35 -26.38
C ASN A 190 42.79 43.62 -27.66
N GLU A 191 43.34 42.43 -27.55
CA GLU A 191 43.68 41.58 -28.66
C GLU A 191 42.50 40.75 -29.12
N LYS A 192 42.57 40.25 -30.38
CA LYS A 192 41.52 39.34 -30.87
C LYS A 192 41.78 37.91 -30.41
N ILE A 193 41.00 37.46 -29.42
CA ILE A 193 41.09 36.11 -28.90
C ILE A 193 40.22 35.19 -29.75
N THR A 194 40.78 34.12 -30.32
CA THR A 194 40.07 33.16 -31.17
C THR A 194 40.20 31.77 -30.53
N LEU A 195 39.11 31.18 -30.11
CA LEU A 195 39.04 29.83 -29.53
C LEU A 195 38.37 28.86 -30.52
N GLU A 196 38.73 27.59 -30.45
CA GLU A 196 38.17 26.55 -31.32
C GLU A 196 36.75 26.19 -30.92
N LYS A 197 35.78 26.40 -31.81
CA LYS A 197 34.34 26.19 -31.54
C LYS A 197 33.97 24.80 -31.02
N ASN A 198 34.70 23.77 -31.40
CA ASN A 198 34.39 22.38 -31.08
C ASN A 198 35.16 21.84 -29.87
N LYS A 199 36.11 22.58 -29.31
CA LYS A 199 36.83 22.25 -28.08
C LYS A 199 36.13 22.80 -26.84
N LYS A 200 36.36 22.14 -25.70
CA LYS A 200 35.94 22.66 -24.40
C LYS A 200 36.99 23.65 -23.91
N HIS A 201 36.54 24.82 -23.48
CA HIS A 201 37.41 25.90 -23.01
C HIS A 201 37.06 26.26 -21.57
N SER A 202 38.03 26.66 -20.80
CA SER A 202 37.89 27.32 -19.49
C SER A 202 38.42 28.73 -19.59
N ILE A 203 37.62 29.71 -19.13
CA ILE A 203 37.95 31.12 -19.20
C ILE A 203 37.79 31.75 -17.82
N GLU A 204 38.89 32.33 -17.33
CA GLU A 204 38.92 33.07 -16.06
C GLU A 204 39.27 34.56 -16.37
N ILE A 205 38.47 35.46 -15.77
CA ILE A 205 38.79 36.89 -15.80
C ILE A 205 39.83 37.19 -14.75
N VAL A 206 40.94 37.84 -15.10
CA VAL A 206 41.94 38.31 -14.14
C VAL A 206 41.41 39.60 -13.48
N VAL A 207 40.87 39.42 -12.23
CA VAL A 207 40.30 40.55 -11.51
C VAL A 207 41.36 41.44 -10.94
N ASP A 208 42.38 40.87 -10.31
CA ASP A 208 43.52 41.66 -9.77
C ASP A 208 44.84 40.85 -9.75
N ARG A 209 45.95 41.53 -9.70
CA ARG A 209 47.29 40.98 -9.54
C ARG A 209 47.94 41.61 -8.32
N LEU A 210 48.24 40.77 -7.33
CA LEU A 210 48.63 41.17 -6.02
C LEU A 210 49.99 40.58 -5.63
N VAL A 211 50.63 41.26 -4.72
CA VAL A 211 51.86 40.73 -4.07
C VAL A 211 51.59 40.75 -2.58
N MET A 212 51.84 39.63 -1.91
CA MET A 212 51.62 39.53 -0.48
C MET A 212 52.55 40.52 0.27
N LYS A 213 51.91 41.42 1.04
CA LYS A 213 52.56 42.49 1.86
C LYS A 213 51.59 42.95 2.92
N ASP A 214 52.11 43.56 3.99
CA ASP A 214 51.27 44.19 4.98
C ASP A 214 50.31 45.22 4.39
N GLY A 215 49.08 45.25 4.88
CA GLY A 215 48.03 46.19 4.47
C GLY A 215 47.29 45.84 3.19
N ILE A 216 47.50 44.66 2.61
CA ILE A 216 46.82 44.22 1.35
C ILE A 216 45.35 43.81 1.58
N LYS A 217 44.92 43.58 2.86
CA LYS A 217 43.63 42.97 3.23
C LYS A 217 42.44 43.65 2.52
N SER A 218 42.31 44.96 2.58
CA SER A 218 41.18 45.69 1.98
C SER A 218 41.08 45.50 0.46
N ARG A 219 42.21 45.61 -0.28
CA ARG A 219 42.22 45.41 -1.71
C ARG A 219 41.98 43.96 -2.11
N LEU A 220 42.47 43.02 -1.31
CA LEU A 220 42.21 41.58 -1.52
C LEU A 220 40.73 41.27 -1.32
N THR A 221 40.09 41.85 -0.26
CA THR A 221 38.66 41.69 -0.03
C THR A 221 37.83 42.19 -1.21
N GLU A 222 38.10 43.44 -1.69
CA GLU A 222 37.40 43.98 -2.87
C GLU A 222 37.56 43.11 -4.11
N SER A 223 38.78 42.59 -4.32
CA SER A 223 39.05 41.72 -5.50
C SER A 223 38.31 40.38 -5.40
N ILE A 224 38.22 39.76 -4.19
CA ILE A 224 37.49 38.51 -3.95
C ILE A 224 35.99 38.74 -4.09
N GLU A 225 35.44 39.84 -3.57
CA GLU A 225 34.02 40.20 -3.72
C GLU A 225 33.66 40.42 -5.20
N THR A 226 34.54 41.11 -5.95
CA THR A 226 34.36 41.33 -7.39
C THR A 226 34.40 40.01 -8.16
N ALA A 227 35.32 39.10 -7.86
CA ALA A 227 35.42 37.81 -8.51
C ALA A 227 34.19 36.95 -8.18
N GLY A 228 33.74 36.92 -6.90
CA GLY A 228 32.54 36.21 -6.46
C GLY A 228 31.28 36.72 -7.14
N THR A 229 31.10 38.02 -7.30
CA THR A 229 29.97 38.63 -7.98
C THR A 229 29.92 38.24 -9.47
N LEU A 230 31.03 38.19 -10.16
CA LEU A 230 31.12 37.81 -11.57
C LEU A 230 30.79 36.35 -11.83
N THR A 231 31.02 35.47 -10.87
CA THR A 231 30.97 34.02 -11.03
C THR A 231 29.83 33.34 -10.26
N GLY A 232 29.05 34.11 -9.47
CA GLY A 232 28.07 33.58 -8.55
C GLY A 232 28.70 32.86 -7.34
N GLY A 233 29.90 33.35 -6.90
CA GLY A 233 30.53 32.90 -5.64
C GLY A 233 31.84 32.12 -5.81
N LEU A 234 32.30 31.82 -7.02
CA LEU A 234 33.58 31.13 -7.24
C LEU A 234 34.75 32.09 -7.39
N VAL A 235 35.85 31.79 -6.69
CA VAL A 235 37.08 32.60 -6.75
C VAL A 235 38.30 31.67 -6.83
N TYR A 236 39.19 31.90 -7.81
CA TYR A 236 40.43 31.18 -7.89
C TYR A 236 41.58 32.13 -7.56
N ILE A 237 42.53 31.62 -6.79
CA ILE A 237 43.79 32.37 -6.50
C ILE A 237 44.92 31.58 -7.14
N ASP A 238 45.45 32.13 -8.23
CA ASP A 238 46.55 31.55 -8.97
C ASP A 238 47.86 32.14 -8.40
N VAL A 239 48.59 31.27 -7.65
CA VAL A 239 49.90 31.65 -7.08
C VAL A 239 50.93 31.43 -8.14
N ILE A 240 51.58 32.53 -8.55
CA ILE A 240 52.64 32.48 -9.62
C ILE A 240 53.82 31.62 -9.09
N ASP A 241 54.11 30.58 -9.86
CA ASP A 241 55.11 29.55 -9.52
C ASP A 241 54.68 28.63 -8.32
N GLY A 242 53.40 28.58 -7.97
CA GLY A 242 52.84 27.78 -6.90
C GLY A 242 51.55 27.04 -7.31
N GLU A 243 50.83 26.53 -6.28
CA GLU A 243 49.51 25.85 -6.50
C GLU A 243 48.39 26.88 -6.64
N GLU A 244 47.42 26.57 -7.52
CA GLU A 244 46.19 27.33 -7.65
C GLU A 244 45.20 26.94 -6.54
N LEU A 245 44.71 27.91 -5.76
CA LEU A 245 43.72 27.71 -4.71
C LEU A 245 42.32 28.06 -5.22
N HIS A 246 41.39 27.13 -4.97
CA HIS A 246 40.00 27.26 -5.39
C HIS A 246 39.09 27.48 -4.18
N PHE A 247 38.33 28.58 -4.20
CA PHE A 247 37.38 28.94 -3.17
C PHE A 247 36.01 29.10 -3.71
N SER A 248 35.00 28.88 -2.87
CA SER A 248 33.60 29.06 -3.21
C SER A 248 32.81 29.71 -2.09
N GLN A 249 32.13 30.80 -2.39
CA GLN A 249 31.15 31.46 -1.51
C GLN A 249 29.76 30.80 -1.61
N SER A 250 29.53 29.96 -2.60
CA SER A 250 28.33 29.13 -2.77
C SER A 250 28.69 27.66 -2.56
N TYR A 251 27.69 26.82 -2.35
CA TYR A 251 27.88 25.38 -2.31
C TYR A 251 28.22 24.84 -3.70
N ALA A 252 29.44 25.07 -4.16
CA ALA A 252 29.89 24.62 -5.48
C ALA A 252 31.18 23.79 -5.36
N CYS A 253 31.22 22.69 -6.14
CA CYS A 253 32.44 21.90 -6.26
C CYS A 253 33.46 22.64 -7.15
N PRO A 254 34.66 22.94 -6.67
CA PRO A 254 35.67 23.65 -7.47
C PRO A 254 36.14 22.81 -8.68
N GLU A 255 36.17 21.48 -8.57
CA GLU A 255 36.64 20.60 -9.66
C GLU A 255 35.60 20.36 -10.75
N HIS A 256 34.35 20.10 -10.36
CA HIS A 256 33.29 19.71 -11.31
C HIS A 256 32.33 20.83 -11.67
N GLY A 257 32.43 21.95 -10.99
CA GLY A 257 31.56 23.10 -11.25
C GLY A 257 30.07 22.88 -10.96
N VAL A 258 29.74 21.78 -10.27
CA VAL A 258 28.37 21.51 -9.81
C VAL A 258 28.10 22.42 -8.63
N SER A 259 27.11 23.28 -8.75
CA SER A 259 26.61 24.15 -7.69
C SER A 259 25.34 23.54 -7.11
N ILE A 260 25.29 23.44 -5.81
CA ILE A 260 24.08 23.14 -5.04
C ILE A 260 23.51 24.49 -4.61
N GLU A 261 22.25 24.75 -5.01
CA GLU A 261 21.53 25.93 -4.54
C GLU A 261 21.29 25.87 -3.03
N ASP A 262 20.75 26.94 -2.45
CA ASP A 262 20.47 26.99 -1.01
C ASP A 262 19.74 25.76 -0.51
N LEU A 263 20.26 25.17 0.57
CA LEU A 263 19.65 24.02 1.24
C LEU A 263 18.31 24.41 1.84
N SER A 264 17.24 24.17 1.10
CA SER A 264 15.87 24.48 1.52
C SER A 264 15.05 23.18 1.68
N PRO A 265 14.03 23.13 2.57
CA PRO A 265 13.21 21.93 2.75
C PRO A 265 12.53 21.43 1.46
N ARG A 266 12.26 22.31 0.48
CA ARG A 266 11.68 21.94 -0.83
C ARG A 266 12.63 21.09 -1.67
N MET A 267 13.94 21.25 -1.51
CA MET A 267 14.96 20.46 -2.21
C MET A 267 14.89 18.97 -1.84
N PHE A 268 14.45 18.65 -0.64
CA PHE A 268 14.32 17.28 -0.13
C PHE A 268 12.89 16.74 -0.29
N SER A 269 12.03 17.40 -1.08
CA SER A 269 10.66 16.95 -1.30
C SER A 269 10.54 16.23 -2.64
N PHE A 270 10.23 14.94 -2.62
CA PHE A 270 9.94 14.19 -3.85
C PHE A 270 8.54 14.47 -4.41
N THR A 271 7.69 15.22 -3.72
CA THR A 271 6.41 15.72 -4.24
C THR A 271 6.54 17.08 -4.93
N ASN A 272 7.69 17.74 -4.78
CA ASN A 272 7.97 19.03 -5.40
C ASN A 272 8.91 18.84 -6.58
N PRO A 273 8.65 19.42 -7.76
CA PRO A 273 9.52 19.31 -8.95
C PRO A 273 10.98 19.72 -8.70
N TYR A 274 11.22 20.60 -7.73
CA TYR A 274 12.56 21.08 -7.40
C TYR A 274 13.44 19.99 -6.76
N GLY A 275 12.87 19.10 -5.95
CA GLY A 275 13.61 18.03 -5.28
C GLY A 275 13.43 16.67 -5.94
N ALA A 276 12.34 16.48 -6.67
CA ALA A 276 12.00 15.18 -7.28
C ALA A 276 13.00 14.77 -8.37
N CYS A 277 13.19 13.47 -8.53
CA CYS A 277 13.89 12.92 -9.69
C CYS A 277 13.17 13.35 -10.98
N PRO A 278 13.85 13.95 -11.94
CA PRO A 278 13.20 14.48 -13.16
C PRO A 278 12.55 13.39 -14.02
N LYS A 279 13.07 12.15 -13.97
CA LYS A 279 12.58 11.03 -14.79
C LYS A 279 11.30 10.42 -14.24
N CYS A 280 11.25 10.08 -12.94
CA CYS A 280 10.07 9.45 -12.32
C CYS A 280 9.16 10.45 -11.59
N THR A 281 9.49 11.75 -11.60
CA THR A 281 8.73 12.81 -10.92
C THR A 281 8.42 12.49 -9.45
N GLY A 282 9.40 11.85 -8.77
CA GLY A 282 9.32 11.53 -7.34
C GLY A 282 8.55 10.25 -6.98
N ILE A 283 8.19 9.43 -7.95
CA ILE A 283 7.52 8.13 -7.71
C ILE A 283 8.53 7.06 -7.28
N GLY A 284 9.76 7.10 -7.83
CA GLY A 284 10.82 6.12 -7.58
C GLY A 284 10.79 4.91 -8.52
N SER A 285 9.68 4.66 -9.16
CA SER A 285 9.43 3.56 -10.09
C SER A 285 8.68 4.05 -11.32
N SER A 286 8.56 3.21 -12.31
CA SER A 286 7.70 3.42 -13.48
C SER A 286 7.03 2.11 -13.86
N LEU A 287 5.77 2.19 -14.27
CA LEU A 287 5.10 1.06 -14.90
C LEU A 287 5.70 0.85 -16.29
N ARG A 288 6.16 -0.36 -16.56
CA ARG A 288 6.70 -0.78 -17.84
C ARG A 288 6.05 -2.07 -18.27
N VAL A 289 5.89 -2.25 -19.55
CA VAL A 289 5.37 -3.50 -20.10
C VAL A 289 6.38 -4.61 -19.80
N ASP A 290 5.86 -5.70 -19.24
CA ASP A 290 6.65 -6.88 -18.82
C ASP A 290 6.49 -7.99 -19.85
N PRO A 291 7.58 -8.39 -20.53
CA PRO A 291 7.57 -9.47 -21.51
C PRO A 291 7.04 -10.80 -20.95
N ASP A 292 7.36 -11.10 -19.68
CA ASP A 292 6.93 -12.33 -19.03
C ASP A 292 5.42 -12.36 -18.82
N LEU A 293 4.78 -11.20 -18.65
CA LEU A 293 3.32 -11.08 -18.58
C LEU A 293 2.66 -11.18 -19.96
N ILE A 294 3.35 -10.75 -21.01
CA ILE A 294 2.87 -10.90 -22.40
C ILE A 294 2.94 -12.35 -22.85
N MET A 295 4.05 -13.04 -22.57
CA MET A 295 4.29 -14.43 -22.94
C MET A 295 4.52 -15.31 -21.69
N PRO A 296 3.49 -15.56 -20.87
CA PRO A 296 3.66 -16.21 -19.55
C PRO A 296 3.96 -17.71 -19.63
N ASN A 297 3.84 -18.34 -20.80
CA ASN A 297 4.10 -19.75 -20.98
C ASN A 297 4.84 -19.99 -22.30
N ALA A 298 6.15 -20.07 -22.20
CA ALA A 298 7.02 -20.33 -23.33
C ALA A 298 6.86 -21.75 -23.94
N GLY A 299 6.24 -22.69 -23.24
CA GLY A 299 5.88 -24.01 -23.76
C GLY A 299 4.69 -24.02 -24.72
N LEU A 300 3.97 -22.91 -24.86
CA LEU A 300 2.90 -22.76 -25.84
C LEU A 300 3.43 -22.20 -27.16
N SER A 301 2.80 -22.58 -28.26
CA SER A 301 3.01 -21.93 -29.55
C SER A 301 2.23 -20.61 -29.64
N ILE A 302 2.64 -19.71 -30.54
CA ILE A 302 1.95 -18.43 -30.77
C ILE A 302 0.50 -18.68 -31.19
N ARG A 303 0.24 -19.65 -32.08
CA ARG A 303 -1.11 -20.05 -32.49
C ARG A 303 -1.96 -20.54 -31.32
N ASN A 304 -1.38 -21.26 -30.36
CA ASN A 304 -2.06 -21.77 -29.18
C ASN A 304 -2.13 -20.75 -28.02
N GLY A 305 -1.85 -19.48 -28.31
CA GLY A 305 -2.03 -18.37 -27.39
C GLY A 305 -0.88 -18.16 -26.42
N ALA A 306 0.37 -18.35 -26.84
CA ALA A 306 1.53 -17.94 -26.07
C ALA A 306 1.53 -16.43 -25.79
N ILE A 307 1.11 -15.62 -26.78
CA ILE A 307 0.96 -14.16 -26.63
C ILE A 307 -0.42 -13.84 -26.06
N LYS A 308 -0.47 -13.20 -24.92
CA LYS A 308 -1.71 -12.85 -24.18
C LYS A 308 -2.08 -11.37 -24.25
N ALA A 309 -1.26 -10.55 -24.89
CA ALA A 309 -1.45 -9.11 -24.94
C ALA A 309 -2.75 -8.71 -25.67
N SER A 310 -3.46 -7.72 -25.11
CA SER A 310 -4.70 -7.20 -25.71
C SER A 310 -4.46 -6.64 -27.10
N GLY A 311 -5.15 -7.22 -28.09
CA GLY A 311 -5.01 -6.87 -29.51
C GLY A 311 -3.89 -7.60 -30.24
N TRP A 312 -3.11 -8.46 -29.57
CA TRP A 312 -2.00 -9.23 -30.13
C TRP A 312 -2.23 -10.75 -30.06
N ASN A 313 -3.42 -11.21 -29.67
CA ASN A 313 -3.78 -12.61 -29.75
C ASN A 313 -3.76 -13.04 -31.22
N TYR A 314 -2.97 -14.08 -31.54
CA TYR A 314 -2.87 -14.61 -32.89
C TYR A 314 -4.20 -15.24 -33.33
N ALA A 315 -4.76 -14.75 -34.41
CA ALA A 315 -5.89 -15.36 -35.10
C ALA A 315 -5.72 -15.06 -36.60
N GLU A 316 -5.92 -16.07 -37.45
CA GLU A 316 -5.74 -15.91 -38.90
C GLU A 316 -6.57 -14.75 -39.46
N GLY A 317 -5.94 -13.92 -40.28
CA GLY A 317 -6.59 -12.74 -40.86
C GLY A 317 -6.60 -11.49 -39.98
N THR A 318 -6.07 -11.53 -38.77
CA THR A 318 -5.93 -10.33 -37.91
C THR A 318 -4.66 -9.53 -38.26
N ILE A 319 -4.63 -8.27 -37.84
CA ILE A 319 -3.42 -7.44 -37.97
C ILE A 319 -2.25 -8.05 -37.20
N ALA A 320 -2.51 -8.58 -36.02
CA ALA A 320 -1.50 -9.27 -35.21
C ALA A 320 -0.88 -10.45 -35.99
N ALA A 321 -1.72 -11.30 -36.60
CA ALA A 321 -1.22 -12.41 -37.40
C ALA A 321 -0.34 -11.95 -38.55
N MET A 322 -0.72 -10.89 -39.27
CA MET A 322 0.08 -10.38 -40.40
C MET A 322 1.50 -9.97 -40.00
N TYR A 323 1.67 -9.30 -38.85
CA TYR A 323 3.00 -8.94 -38.33
C TYR A 323 3.78 -10.16 -37.85
N ILE A 324 3.14 -11.05 -37.10
CA ILE A 324 3.77 -12.28 -36.60
C ILE A 324 4.18 -13.21 -37.73
N ASP A 325 3.34 -13.38 -38.77
CA ASP A 325 3.66 -14.20 -39.94
C ASP A 325 4.85 -13.63 -40.73
N ALA A 326 4.94 -12.29 -40.83
CA ALA A 326 6.08 -11.64 -41.48
C ALA A 326 7.39 -11.85 -40.71
N LEU A 327 7.34 -11.78 -39.36
CA LEU A 327 8.49 -12.09 -38.51
C LEU A 327 8.85 -13.59 -38.56
N ALA A 328 7.84 -14.47 -38.64
CA ALA A 328 8.04 -15.89 -38.81
C ALA A 328 8.77 -16.22 -40.14
N GLU A 329 8.38 -15.53 -41.21
CA GLU A 329 9.07 -15.67 -42.52
C GLU A 329 10.50 -15.11 -42.47
N LYS A 330 10.72 -13.96 -41.80
CA LYS A 330 12.04 -13.35 -41.63
C LYS A 330 13.03 -14.22 -40.86
N HIS A 331 12.58 -14.78 -39.73
CA HIS A 331 13.43 -15.57 -38.83
C HIS A 331 13.35 -17.09 -39.06
N GLY A 332 12.49 -17.55 -40.00
CA GLY A 332 12.37 -18.97 -40.36
C GLY A 332 11.74 -19.83 -39.27
N PHE A 333 10.87 -19.28 -38.40
CA PHE A 333 10.15 -20.06 -37.39
C PHE A 333 8.70 -20.35 -37.79
N SER A 334 8.08 -21.37 -37.18
CA SER A 334 6.66 -21.66 -37.31
C SER A 334 5.87 -21.12 -36.14
N VAL A 335 4.71 -20.52 -36.40
CA VAL A 335 3.78 -20.08 -35.34
C VAL A 335 3.19 -21.24 -34.53
N ASP A 336 3.37 -22.49 -35.00
CA ASP A 336 2.92 -23.72 -34.35
C ASP A 336 3.98 -24.32 -33.38
N GLN A 337 5.25 -23.84 -33.43
CA GLN A 337 6.27 -24.30 -32.51
C GLN A 337 6.23 -23.54 -31.16
N PRO A 338 6.62 -24.17 -30.03
CA PRO A 338 6.72 -23.52 -28.74
C PRO A 338 7.61 -22.28 -28.77
N VAL A 339 7.24 -21.22 -28.02
CA VAL A 339 8.05 -19.99 -27.95
C VAL A 339 9.45 -20.27 -27.39
N SER A 340 9.60 -21.28 -26.50
CA SER A 340 10.90 -21.71 -25.96
C SER A 340 11.89 -22.21 -27.00
N GLU A 341 11.42 -22.54 -28.20
CA GLU A 341 12.25 -23.03 -29.31
C GLU A 341 12.56 -21.93 -30.35
N LEU A 342 12.01 -20.72 -30.17
CA LEU A 342 12.32 -19.56 -31.00
C LEU A 342 13.71 -19.01 -30.65
N SER A 343 14.37 -18.39 -31.63
CA SER A 343 15.62 -17.68 -31.34
C SER A 343 15.37 -16.44 -30.46
N ASP A 344 16.34 -16.09 -29.64
CA ASP A 344 16.27 -14.87 -28.79
C ASP A 344 16.06 -13.62 -29.64
N GLU A 345 16.60 -13.56 -30.85
CA GLU A 345 16.40 -12.47 -31.80
C GLU A 345 14.94 -12.35 -32.24
N ALA A 346 14.31 -13.47 -32.57
CA ALA A 346 12.91 -13.50 -32.98
C ALA A 346 11.98 -13.06 -31.83
N VAL A 347 12.22 -13.57 -30.63
CA VAL A 347 11.46 -13.16 -29.43
C VAL A 347 11.68 -11.68 -29.14
N ASN A 348 12.90 -11.18 -29.25
CA ASN A 348 13.22 -9.77 -29.02
C ASN A 348 12.53 -8.88 -30.06
N GLU A 349 12.52 -9.23 -31.34
CA GLU A 349 11.80 -8.44 -32.37
C GLU A 349 10.29 -8.49 -32.19
N ILE A 350 9.71 -9.61 -31.79
CA ILE A 350 8.28 -9.71 -31.44
C ILE A 350 7.95 -8.72 -30.31
N MET A 351 8.80 -8.64 -29.30
CA MET A 351 8.56 -7.81 -28.13
C MET A 351 8.88 -6.33 -28.35
N TYR A 352 10.05 -6.01 -28.93
CA TYR A 352 10.61 -4.65 -28.98
C TYR A 352 10.70 -4.07 -30.39
N GLY A 353 10.28 -4.86 -31.39
CA GLY A 353 10.17 -4.40 -32.77
C GLY A 353 11.46 -4.53 -33.59
N THR A 354 11.34 -4.14 -34.86
CA THR A 354 12.42 -4.30 -35.88
C THR A 354 13.38 -3.10 -35.92
N HIS A 355 13.32 -2.18 -34.96
CA HIS A 355 14.20 -1.00 -34.83
C HIS A 355 14.37 -0.19 -36.11
N GLY A 356 13.27 -0.06 -36.91
CA GLY A 356 13.25 0.66 -38.20
C GLY A 356 13.58 -0.20 -39.42
N GLU A 357 13.93 -1.45 -39.25
CA GLU A 357 14.03 -2.39 -40.38
C GLU A 357 12.65 -2.74 -40.88
N LYS A 358 12.48 -2.66 -42.20
CA LYS A 358 11.19 -2.89 -42.86
C LYS A 358 10.98 -4.35 -43.19
N ILE A 359 9.88 -4.91 -42.70
CA ILE A 359 9.42 -6.28 -43.01
C ILE A 359 8.30 -6.26 -44.04
N LEU A 360 8.15 -7.35 -44.80
CA LEU A 360 7.15 -7.49 -45.83
C LEU A 360 5.85 -8.01 -45.23
N ILE A 361 4.83 -7.17 -45.18
CA ILE A 361 3.49 -7.53 -44.71
C ILE A 361 2.64 -7.97 -45.89
N LYS A 362 2.03 -9.16 -45.78
CA LYS A 362 1.11 -9.72 -46.75
C LYS A 362 -0.33 -9.65 -46.27
N ARG A 363 -1.19 -8.86 -46.94
CA ARG A 363 -2.61 -8.78 -46.57
C ARG A 363 -3.37 -9.96 -47.12
N PRO A 364 -4.28 -10.60 -46.32
CA PRO A 364 -5.18 -11.64 -46.78
C PRO A 364 -6.10 -11.12 -47.89
N LYS A 365 -6.47 -12.01 -48.83
CA LYS A 365 -7.38 -11.66 -49.92
C LYS A 365 -8.73 -11.13 -49.43
N GLN A 366 -9.21 -11.62 -48.29
CA GLN A 366 -10.42 -11.14 -47.63
C GLN A 366 -10.38 -9.69 -47.17
N GLN A 367 -9.17 -9.08 -47.00
CA GLN A 367 -8.92 -7.70 -46.59
C GLN A 367 -8.36 -6.85 -47.76
N GLY A 368 -8.65 -7.19 -48.97
CA GLY A 368 -8.27 -6.45 -50.18
C GLY A 368 -6.95 -6.89 -50.80
N GLY A 369 -6.26 -7.90 -50.29
CA GLY A 369 -4.99 -8.38 -50.81
C GLY A 369 -3.90 -7.33 -50.89
N GLY A 370 -2.67 -7.74 -51.32
CA GLY A 370 -1.56 -6.83 -51.52
C GLY A 370 -0.41 -7.05 -50.54
N GLN A 371 0.71 -6.37 -50.81
CA GLN A 371 1.93 -6.45 -50.02
C GLN A 371 2.47 -5.07 -49.85
N PHE A 372 3.05 -4.78 -48.68
CA PHE A 372 3.70 -3.51 -48.38
C PHE A 372 4.85 -3.71 -47.37
N TYR A 373 5.82 -2.83 -47.40
CA TYR A 373 6.93 -2.81 -46.46
C TYR A 373 6.66 -1.80 -45.35
N THR A 374 6.76 -2.25 -44.12
CA THR A 374 6.69 -1.38 -42.92
C THR A 374 7.60 -1.91 -41.83
N ASP A 375 7.99 -1.05 -40.92
CA ASP A 375 8.63 -1.43 -39.68
C ASP A 375 7.58 -1.92 -38.65
N PHE A 376 8.04 -2.66 -37.70
CA PHE A 376 7.23 -3.15 -36.59
C PHE A 376 7.74 -2.54 -35.27
N GLU A 377 6.86 -1.83 -34.57
CA GLU A 377 7.23 -1.16 -33.31
C GLU A 377 7.43 -2.12 -32.12
N GLY A 378 6.98 -3.37 -32.23
CA GLY A 378 7.00 -4.34 -31.13
C GLY A 378 5.76 -4.27 -30.25
N ILE A 379 5.44 -5.40 -29.61
CA ILE A 379 4.24 -5.51 -28.76
C ILE A 379 4.39 -4.62 -27.51
N ALA A 380 5.56 -4.57 -26.89
CA ALA A 380 5.80 -3.78 -25.69
C ALA A 380 5.67 -2.27 -25.96
N ALA A 381 6.32 -1.76 -27.01
CA ALA A 381 6.23 -0.35 -27.38
C ALA A 381 4.80 0.04 -27.79
N ASN A 382 4.08 -0.84 -28.52
CA ASN A 382 2.69 -0.62 -28.89
C ASN A 382 1.79 -0.47 -27.64
N LEU A 383 1.96 -1.36 -26.64
CA LEU A 383 1.18 -1.30 -25.41
C LEU A 383 1.55 -0.04 -24.59
N GLU A 384 2.83 0.31 -24.45
CA GLU A 384 3.27 1.54 -23.74
C GLU A 384 2.70 2.79 -24.40
N ARG A 385 2.75 2.89 -25.75
CA ARG A 385 2.16 4.01 -26.48
C ARG A 385 0.65 4.09 -26.28
N ARG A 386 -0.06 2.96 -26.44
CA ARG A 386 -1.51 2.90 -26.23
C ARG A 386 -1.90 3.27 -24.80
N TYR A 387 -1.12 2.88 -23.80
CA TYR A 387 -1.31 3.25 -22.42
C TYR A 387 -1.20 4.76 -22.20
N ALA A 388 -0.23 5.39 -22.83
CA ALA A 388 -0.02 6.83 -22.75
C ALA A 388 -1.11 7.64 -23.47
N GLU A 389 -1.59 7.16 -24.62
CA GLU A 389 -2.53 7.88 -25.50
C GLU A 389 -4.01 7.68 -25.14
N THR A 390 -4.35 6.58 -24.46
CA THR A 390 -5.76 6.24 -24.19
C THR A 390 -6.38 7.12 -23.10
N ASN A 391 -7.60 7.60 -23.35
CA ASN A 391 -8.44 8.27 -22.35
C ASN A 391 -9.43 7.31 -21.67
N SER A 392 -9.50 6.05 -22.11
CA SER A 392 -10.41 5.04 -21.56
C SER A 392 -9.77 4.36 -20.34
N GLN A 393 -10.38 4.47 -19.17
CA GLN A 393 -9.94 3.80 -17.97
C GLN A 393 -9.93 2.27 -18.14
N TYR A 394 -10.94 1.71 -18.79
CA TYR A 394 -10.99 0.29 -19.09
C TYR A 394 -9.79 -0.18 -19.93
N SER A 395 -9.40 0.62 -20.95
CA SER A 395 -8.23 0.28 -21.78
C SER A 395 -6.94 0.38 -20.98
N ARG A 396 -6.82 1.37 -20.09
CA ARG A 396 -5.67 1.48 -19.17
C ARG A 396 -5.58 0.26 -18.26
N ASP A 397 -6.67 -0.06 -17.55
CA ASP A 397 -6.72 -1.21 -16.63
C ASP A 397 -6.34 -2.51 -17.34
N THR A 398 -6.81 -2.69 -18.59
CA THR A 398 -6.49 -3.88 -19.40
C THR A 398 -5.01 -3.94 -19.79
N ILE A 399 -4.38 -2.80 -20.09
CA ILE A 399 -2.94 -2.76 -20.44
C ILE A 399 -2.08 -2.91 -19.19
N GLU A 400 -2.49 -2.33 -18.06
CA GLU A 400 -1.80 -2.47 -16.77
C GLU A 400 -1.64 -3.92 -16.32
N GLU A 401 -2.54 -4.83 -16.75
CA GLU A 401 -2.39 -6.28 -16.51
C GLU A 401 -1.10 -6.87 -17.11
N PHE A 402 -0.51 -6.20 -18.10
CA PHE A 402 0.74 -6.59 -18.76
C PHE A 402 1.94 -5.74 -18.35
N MET A 403 1.77 -4.90 -17.33
CA MET A 403 2.83 -4.01 -16.85
C MET A 403 3.30 -4.44 -15.47
N SER A 404 4.59 -4.29 -15.22
CA SER A 404 5.20 -4.43 -13.91
C SER A 404 5.84 -3.11 -13.46
N GLU A 405 5.97 -2.96 -12.15
CA GLU A 405 6.63 -1.81 -11.56
C GLU A 405 8.15 -2.05 -11.57
N VAL A 406 8.87 -1.20 -12.29
CA VAL A 406 10.33 -1.26 -12.42
C VAL A 406 10.93 -0.04 -11.76
N GLU A 407 12.02 -0.23 -11.04
CA GLU A 407 12.75 0.89 -10.44
C GLU A 407 13.17 1.93 -11.48
N CYS A 408 13.10 3.20 -11.10
CA CYS A 408 13.54 4.28 -11.97
C CYS A 408 15.04 4.15 -12.25
N PRO A 409 15.47 4.06 -13.53
CA PRO A 409 16.88 3.85 -13.87
C PRO A 409 17.80 5.06 -13.58
N GLU A 410 17.23 6.20 -13.19
CA GLU A 410 18.00 7.40 -12.85
C GLU A 410 18.21 7.55 -11.34
N CYS A 411 17.17 7.36 -10.56
CA CYS A 411 17.24 7.51 -9.10
C CYS A 411 17.26 6.19 -8.34
N HIS A 412 17.14 5.04 -9.01
CA HIS A 412 17.17 3.70 -8.39
C HIS A 412 16.28 3.59 -7.15
N GLY A 413 15.03 4.06 -7.28
CA GLY A 413 14.05 4.05 -6.19
C GLY A 413 14.16 5.20 -5.18
N GLU A 414 15.20 6.04 -5.24
CA GLU A 414 15.46 7.12 -4.27
C GLU A 414 14.50 8.31 -4.37
N ARG A 415 13.70 8.42 -5.43
CA ARG A 415 12.66 9.45 -5.64
C ARG A 415 13.16 10.88 -5.81
N LEU A 416 14.34 11.22 -5.31
CA LEU A 416 14.96 12.55 -5.31
C LEU A 416 15.99 12.71 -6.43
N ASN A 417 16.32 13.95 -6.75
CA ASN A 417 17.41 14.28 -7.67
C ASN A 417 18.78 14.08 -7.01
N LYS A 418 19.83 14.02 -7.82
CA LYS A 418 21.21 13.77 -7.37
C LYS A 418 21.74 14.83 -6.40
N ALA A 419 21.33 16.08 -6.56
CA ALA A 419 21.77 17.16 -5.70
C ALA A 419 21.21 17.01 -4.27
N ALA A 420 19.93 16.65 -4.14
CA ALA A 420 19.30 16.37 -2.84
C ALA A 420 19.90 15.13 -2.17
N LEU A 421 20.19 14.08 -2.94
CA LEU A 421 20.82 12.86 -2.44
C LEU A 421 22.27 13.02 -2.02
N SER A 422 22.96 14.07 -2.51
CA SER A 422 24.33 14.35 -2.13
C SER A 422 24.48 15.09 -0.80
N VAL A 423 23.37 15.42 -0.12
CA VAL A 423 23.40 16.06 1.20
C VAL A 423 23.25 15.00 2.29
N THR A 424 24.14 15.00 3.28
CA THR A 424 24.15 14.01 4.37
C THR A 424 24.03 14.63 5.74
N VAL A 425 23.45 13.85 6.68
CA VAL A 425 23.49 14.12 8.12
C VAL A 425 24.03 12.85 8.78
N GLY A 426 25.08 12.97 9.57
CA GLY A 426 25.76 11.81 10.17
C GLY A 426 26.26 10.79 9.10
N GLY A 427 26.64 11.28 7.91
CA GLY A 427 27.14 10.47 6.81
C GLY A 427 26.06 9.71 6.01
N ARG A 428 24.76 9.96 6.26
CA ARG A 428 23.65 9.34 5.56
C ARG A 428 22.81 10.38 4.83
N ASN A 429 22.39 10.09 3.58
CA ASN A 429 21.41 10.91 2.89
C ASN A 429 19.98 10.66 3.42
N ILE A 430 19.04 11.53 3.04
CA ILE A 430 17.67 11.47 3.55
C ILE A 430 16.94 10.15 3.18
N MET A 431 17.21 9.58 2.01
CA MET A 431 16.55 8.34 1.58
C MET A 431 17.21 7.11 2.20
N GLU A 432 18.52 7.12 2.42
CA GLU A 432 19.19 6.09 3.23
C GLU A 432 18.64 6.06 4.65
N PHE A 433 18.39 7.23 5.26
CA PHE A 433 17.69 7.31 6.54
C PHE A 433 16.28 6.71 6.45
N CYS A 434 15.52 7.04 5.41
CA CYS A 434 14.15 6.53 5.25
C CYS A 434 14.09 5.01 5.00
N ARG A 435 15.16 4.39 4.52
CA ARG A 435 15.25 2.93 4.32
C ARG A 435 15.58 2.18 5.61
N MET A 436 16.03 2.85 6.64
CA MET A 436 16.19 2.24 7.96
C MET A 436 14.86 1.81 8.53
N SER A 437 14.83 0.71 9.27
CA SER A 437 13.70 0.39 10.13
C SER A 437 13.52 1.46 11.22
N VAL A 438 12.32 1.55 11.78
CA VAL A 438 12.04 2.51 12.86
C VAL A 438 13.04 2.37 14.01
N THR A 439 13.42 1.13 14.37
CA THR A 439 14.42 0.87 15.41
C THR A 439 15.80 1.37 15.01
N GLU A 440 16.26 1.07 13.79
CA GLU A 440 17.54 1.54 13.27
C GLU A 440 17.59 3.08 13.18
N ALA A 441 16.51 3.69 12.68
CA ALA A 441 16.37 5.14 12.58
C ALA A 441 16.44 5.81 13.97
N LEU A 442 15.77 5.23 14.98
CA LEU A 442 15.79 5.73 16.35
C LEU A 442 17.20 5.62 16.97
N ASN A 443 17.87 4.49 16.76
CA ASN A 443 19.26 4.30 17.21
C ASN A 443 20.22 5.26 16.52
N PHE A 444 20.08 5.47 15.22
CA PHE A 444 20.87 6.43 14.46
C PHE A 444 20.69 7.86 14.99
N VAL A 445 19.45 8.30 15.19
CA VAL A 445 19.17 9.66 15.73
C VAL A 445 19.69 9.84 17.17
N ASN A 446 19.69 8.78 17.98
CA ASN A 446 20.25 8.83 19.34
C ASN A 446 21.78 8.85 19.35
N GLY A 447 22.42 8.25 18.35
CA GLY A 447 23.88 8.19 18.21
C GLY A 447 24.48 9.32 17.37
N LEU A 448 23.69 10.32 16.93
CA LEU A 448 24.22 11.43 16.15
C LEU A 448 25.18 12.29 16.97
N GLU A 449 26.41 12.39 16.50
CA GLU A 449 27.41 13.33 17.02
C GLU A 449 27.27 14.66 16.29
N LEU A 450 26.81 15.69 17.00
CA LEU A 450 26.57 17.04 16.48
C LEU A 450 27.45 18.05 17.16
N THR A 451 27.92 19.03 16.41
CA THR A 451 28.58 20.20 17.00
C THR A 451 27.60 20.97 17.90
N PRO A 452 28.08 21.76 18.86
CA PRO A 452 27.20 22.56 19.75
C PRO A 452 26.21 23.44 18.98
N ARG A 453 26.62 24.00 17.83
CA ARG A 453 25.77 24.80 16.96
C ARG A 453 24.68 23.97 16.31
N GLU A 454 25.03 22.83 15.72
CA GLU A 454 24.06 21.91 15.08
C GLU A 454 23.08 21.34 16.10
N ALA A 455 23.58 20.96 17.30
CA ALA A 455 22.74 20.47 18.38
C ALA A 455 21.70 21.50 18.82
N MET A 456 22.06 22.79 18.87
CA MET A 456 21.13 23.87 19.18
C MET A 456 20.06 24.03 18.08
N ILE A 457 20.45 24.01 16.82
CA ILE A 457 19.55 24.14 15.66
C ILE A 457 18.59 22.94 15.58
N ALA A 458 19.12 21.72 15.73
CA ALA A 458 18.37 20.49 15.53
C ALA A 458 17.55 20.06 16.76
N LYS A 459 17.75 20.67 17.94
CA LYS A 459 17.15 20.23 19.20
C LYS A 459 15.66 19.92 19.13
N GLN A 460 14.88 20.86 18.61
CA GLN A 460 13.43 20.71 18.54
C GLN A 460 13.03 19.70 17.43
N ILE A 461 13.73 19.71 16.31
CA ILE A 461 13.50 18.79 15.20
C ILE A 461 13.75 17.35 15.64
N LEU A 462 14.89 17.10 16.28
CA LEU A 462 15.26 15.78 16.79
C LEU A 462 14.30 15.28 17.86
N LYS A 463 13.79 16.18 18.73
CA LYS A 463 12.77 15.84 19.72
C LYS A 463 11.51 15.28 19.05
N GLU A 464 11.01 15.94 17.99
CA GLU A 464 9.82 15.51 17.25
C GLU A 464 10.07 14.19 16.53
N ILE A 465 11.21 14.05 15.83
CA ILE A 465 11.57 12.79 15.13
C ILE A 465 11.64 11.62 16.12
N LYS A 466 12.35 11.80 17.26
CA LYS A 466 12.48 10.77 18.31
C LYS A 466 11.11 10.37 18.88
N SER A 467 10.28 11.36 19.17
CA SER A 467 8.94 11.14 19.70
C SER A 467 8.08 10.32 18.75
N ARG A 468 8.02 10.70 17.47
CA ARG A 468 7.21 10.02 16.45
C ARG A 468 7.72 8.62 16.13
N LEU A 469 9.03 8.43 16.02
CA LEU A 469 9.65 7.09 15.88
C LEU A 469 9.36 6.21 17.12
N GLY A 470 9.44 6.77 18.32
CA GLY A 470 9.09 6.07 19.56
C GLY A 470 7.62 5.64 19.61
N PHE A 471 6.70 6.46 19.08
CA PHE A 471 5.30 6.06 18.98
C PHE A 471 5.07 4.92 17.99
N LEU A 472 5.73 4.93 16.82
CA LEU A 472 5.67 3.80 15.89
C LEU A 472 6.19 2.51 16.55
N GLN A 473 7.24 2.59 17.34
CA GLN A 473 7.77 1.46 18.11
C GLN A 473 6.77 0.98 19.17
N SER A 474 6.09 1.91 19.87
CA SER A 474 5.13 1.56 20.93
C SER A 474 3.87 0.85 20.43
N VAL A 475 3.54 0.96 19.14
CA VAL A 475 2.41 0.26 18.50
C VAL A 475 2.85 -0.99 17.72
N GLY A 476 4.09 -1.48 17.93
CA GLY A 476 4.58 -2.70 17.31
C GLY A 476 4.94 -2.57 15.82
N LEU A 477 5.33 -1.37 15.37
CA LEU A 477 5.72 -1.09 13.98
C LEU A 477 7.23 -0.83 13.83
N GLU A 478 8.04 -1.33 14.75
CA GLU A 478 9.49 -1.16 14.78
C GLU A 478 10.21 -1.68 13.54
N TYR A 479 9.63 -2.64 12.83
CA TYR A 479 10.19 -3.25 11.62
C TYR A 479 9.94 -2.45 10.34
N LEU A 480 9.00 -1.50 10.35
CA LEU A 480 8.68 -0.71 9.15
C LEU A 480 9.80 0.25 8.80
N THR A 481 9.98 0.50 7.50
CA THR A 481 10.84 1.55 6.99
C THR A 481 10.02 2.78 6.62
N LEU A 482 10.58 3.99 6.80
CA LEU A 482 9.89 5.23 6.44
C LEU A 482 9.70 5.39 4.91
N ALA A 483 10.54 4.74 4.11
CA ALA A 483 10.45 4.74 2.65
C ALA A 483 9.33 3.84 2.11
N ARG A 484 8.79 2.91 2.92
CA ARG A 484 7.76 1.97 2.49
C ARG A 484 6.51 2.71 2.00
N SER A 485 6.04 2.33 0.81
CA SER A 485 4.82 2.92 0.23
C SER A 485 3.60 2.63 1.10
N ALA A 486 2.78 3.65 1.33
CA ALA A 486 1.54 3.51 2.11
C ALA A 486 0.55 2.51 1.47
N GLY A 487 0.56 2.37 0.15
CA GLY A 487 -0.30 1.43 -0.57
C GLY A 487 0.05 -0.05 -0.35
N THR A 488 1.24 -0.35 0.17
CA THR A 488 1.69 -1.73 0.46
C THR A 488 1.44 -2.17 1.91
N LEU A 489 0.88 -1.28 2.73
CA LEU A 489 0.60 -1.56 4.13
C LEU A 489 -0.66 -2.42 4.25
N SER A 490 -0.65 -3.35 5.20
CA SER A 490 -1.88 -4.03 5.63
C SER A 490 -2.85 -3.04 6.31
N GLY A 491 -4.13 -3.41 6.40
CA GLY A 491 -5.13 -2.59 7.09
C GLY A 491 -4.73 -2.28 8.53
N GLY A 492 -4.26 -3.28 9.28
CA GLY A 492 -3.80 -3.11 10.65
C GLY A 492 -2.54 -2.26 10.78
N GLU A 493 -1.54 -2.40 9.88
CA GLU A 493 -0.35 -1.52 9.87
C GLU A 493 -0.75 -0.06 9.66
N SER A 494 -1.63 0.20 8.69
CA SER A 494 -2.12 1.53 8.39
C SER A 494 -2.86 2.17 9.57
N GLN A 495 -3.73 1.40 10.22
CA GLN A 495 -4.49 1.84 11.39
C GLN A 495 -3.55 2.19 12.57
N ARG A 496 -2.54 1.35 12.84
CA ARG A 496 -1.55 1.60 13.88
C ARG A 496 -0.67 2.83 13.59
N ILE A 497 -0.34 3.08 12.32
CA ILE A 497 0.36 4.32 11.92
C ILE A 497 -0.50 5.54 12.27
N ARG A 498 -1.79 5.52 11.95
CA ARG A 498 -2.72 6.59 12.32
C ARG A 498 -2.82 6.76 13.83
N LEU A 499 -2.92 5.65 14.58
CA LEU A 499 -2.94 5.67 16.04
C LEU A 499 -1.66 6.32 16.59
N ALA A 500 -0.49 5.91 16.11
CA ALA A 500 0.80 6.49 16.51
C ALA A 500 0.88 8.00 16.21
N THR A 501 0.35 8.44 15.07
CA THR A 501 0.31 9.86 14.69
C THR A 501 -0.59 10.66 15.64
N GLN A 502 -1.76 10.10 16.02
CA GLN A 502 -2.67 10.76 16.95
C GLN A 502 -2.10 10.87 18.37
N ILE A 503 -1.42 9.82 18.85
CA ILE A 503 -0.71 9.86 20.14
C ILE A 503 0.38 10.95 20.11
N GLY A 504 1.06 11.08 18.98
CA GLY A 504 2.08 12.12 18.76
C GLY A 504 1.54 13.55 18.87
N SER A 505 0.26 13.76 18.60
CA SER A 505 -0.38 15.07 18.72
C SER A 505 -0.59 15.52 20.18
N SER A 506 -0.48 14.59 21.15
CA SER A 506 -0.68 14.83 22.59
C SER A 506 -1.99 15.56 22.92
N LEU A 507 -3.04 15.32 22.13
CA LEU A 507 -4.37 15.89 22.37
C LEU A 507 -4.96 15.31 23.66
N THR A 508 -5.65 16.14 24.42
CA THR A 508 -6.34 15.79 25.67
C THR A 508 -7.81 16.14 25.59
N GLY A 509 -8.64 15.39 26.31
CA GLY A 509 -10.10 15.62 26.34
C GLY A 509 -10.80 15.24 25.03
N VAL A 510 -10.22 14.37 24.22
CA VAL A 510 -10.74 13.89 22.93
C VAL A 510 -11.42 12.53 23.14
N LEU A 511 -12.42 12.26 22.32
CA LEU A 511 -13.05 10.95 22.18
C LEU A 511 -12.42 10.22 20.98
N TYR A 512 -11.64 9.18 21.24
CA TYR A 512 -11.11 8.31 20.21
C TYR A 512 -12.02 7.10 20.01
N ILE A 513 -12.33 6.79 18.76
CA ILE A 513 -13.12 5.61 18.40
C ILE A 513 -12.29 4.76 17.45
N LEU A 514 -11.98 3.53 17.87
CA LEU A 514 -11.10 2.60 17.15
C LEU A 514 -11.88 1.36 16.73
N ASP A 515 -11.64 0.89 15.50
CA ASP A 515 -12.24 -0.32 14.95
C ASP A 515 -11.20 -1.44 14.93
N GLU A 516 -11.32 -2.40 15.82
CA GLU A 516 -10.51 -3.61 15.92
C GLU A 516 -8.99 -3.36 15.77
N PRO A 517 -8.37 -2.55 16.64
CA PRO A 517 -6.97 -2.16 16.49
C PRO A 517 -5.98 -3.31 16.72
N SER A 518 -6.42 -4.45 17.29
CA SER A 518 -5.61 -5.65 17.51
C SER A 518 -5.44 -6.53 16.25
N ILE A 519 -6.12 -6.19 15.14
CA ILE A 519 -6.11 -6.99 13.91
C ILE A 519 -4.70 -7.24 13.38
N GLY A 520 -4.41 -8.50 13.03
CA GLY A 520 -3.14 -8.92 12.45
C GLY A 520 -1.95 -8.79 13.41
N LEU A 521 -2.22 -8.64 14.72
CA LEU A 521 -1.20 -8.61 15.74
C LEU A 521 -0.91 -9.99 16.32
N HIS A 522 0.37 -10.28 16.49
CA HIS A 522 0.78 -11.33 17.40
C HIS A 522 0.53 -10.90 18.85
N GLN A 523 0.26 -11.83 19.76
CA GLN A 523 -0.07 -11.51 21.15
C GLN A 523 0.97 -10.62 21.85
N ARG A 524 2.26 -10.82 21.57
CA ARG A 524 3.34 -9.96 22.06
C ARG A 524 3.18 -8.49 21.65
N ASP A 525 2.73 -8.25 20.43
CA ASP A 525 2.55 -6.89 19.92
C ASP A 525 1.23 -6.28 20.39
N ASN A 526 0.22 -7.13 20.70
CA ASN A 526 -1.03 -6.73 21.34
C ASN A 526 -0.82 -6.17 22.75
N ASP A 527 0.08 -6.75 23.54
CA ASP A 527 0.47 -6.20 24.85
C ASP A 527 1.00 -4.77 24.76
N LYS A 528 1.79 -4.45 23.72
CA LYS A 528 2.28 -3.08 23.45
C LYS A 528 1.12 -2.14 23.07
N LEU A 529 0.19 -2.62 22.25
CA LEU A 529 -1.00 -1.86 21.87
C LEU A 529 -1.85 -1.51 23.09
N ILE A 530 -2.16 -2.48 23.93
CA ILE A 530 -2.95 -2.28 25.17
C ILE A 530 -2.26 -1.24 26.08
N ALA A 531 -0.95 -1.35 26.29
CA ALA A 531 -0.19 -0.36 27.06
C ALA A 531 -0.30 1.05 26.46
N THR A 532 -0.31 1.14 25.14
CA THR A 532 -0.45 2.39 24.39
C THR A 532 -1.85 2.98 24.54
N LEU A 533 -2.91 2.18 24.44
CA LEU A 533 -4.30 2.61 24.67
C LEU A 533 -4.50 3.13 26.11
N ARG A 534 -3.95 2.43 27.09
CA ARG A 534 -3.99 2.88 28.49
C ARG A 534 -3.29 4.22 28.68
N ARG A 535 -2.10 4.39 28.06
CA ARG A 535 -1.39 5.68 28.12
C ARG A 535 -2.21 6.81 27.48
N LEU A 536 -2.91 6.55 26.36
CA LEU A 536 -3.75 7.54 25.71
C LEU A 536 -4.96 7.92 26.58
N ARG A 537 -5.56 6.95 27.31
CA ARG A 537 -6.58 7.18 28.32
C ARG A 537 -6.05 8.04 29.47
N ASP A 538 -4.87 7.70 30.00
CA ASP A 538 -4.26 8.38 31.16
C ASP A 538 -3.91 9.84 30.87
N LEU A 539 -3.83 10.25 29.60
CA LEU A 539 -3.74 11.64 29.17
C LEU A 539 -5.09 12.40 29.31
N GLY A 540 -6.14 11.77 29.80
CA GLY A 540 -7.46 12.38 29.98
C GLY A 540 -8.33 12.31 28.73
N ASN A 541 -8.19 11.25 27.95
CA ASN A 541 -9.02 10.96 26.77
C ASN A 541 -10.01 9.83 27.05
N THR A 542 -11.13 9.86 26.35
CA THR A 542 -12.08 8.75 26.33
C THR A 542 -11.79 7.90 25.09
N LEU A 543 -11.65 6.59 25.27
CA LEU A 543 -11.44 5.66 24.19
C LEU A 543 -12.64 4.71 24.09
N ILE A 544 -13.24 4.61 22.91
CA ILE A 544 -14.23 3.58 22.56
C ILE A 544 -13.55 2.65 21.54
N VAL A 545 -13.40 1.39 21.88
CA VAL A 545 -12.73 0.39 21.05
C VAL A 545 -13.74 -0.70 20.72
N VAL A 546 -14.03 -0.91 19.44
CA VAL A 546 -14.76 -2.08 18.97
C VAL A 546 -13.78 -3.23 18.91
N GLU A 547 -13.97 -4.29 19.69
CA GLU A 547 -12.96 -5.35 19.81
C GLU A 547 -13.55 -6.74 20.06
N HIS A 548 -12.74 -7.74 19.65
CA HIS A 548 -13.01 -9.17 19.84
C HIS A 548 -11.87 -9.89 20.58
N ASP A 549 -10.73 -9.22 20.75
CA ASP A 549 -9.57 -9.78 21.43
C ASP A 549 -9.79 -9.86 22.94
N GLU A 550 -9.51 -11.03 23.54
CA GLU A 550 -9.77 -11.31 24.95
C GLU A 550 -8.91 -10.45 25.87
N ASP A 551 -7.62 -10.24 25.54
CA ASP A 551 -6.69 -9.47 26.37
C ASP A 551 -7.09 -7.99 26.38
N THR A 552 -7.50 -7.45 25.24
CA THR A 552 -8.01 -6.07 25.13
C THR A 552 -9.32 -5.89 25.89
N MET A 553 -10.24 -6.85 25.79
CA MET A 553 -11.50 -6.83 26.56
C MET A 553 -11.24 -6.87 28.07
N CYS A 554 -10.33 -7.73 28.52
CA CYS A 554 -9.95 -7.84 29.93
C CYS A 554 -9.19 -6.59 30.44
N ALA A 555 -8.57 -5.81 29.56
CA ALA A 555 -7.86 -4.60 29.88
C ALA A 555 -8.75 -3.35 30.00
N ALA A 556 -10.02 -3.45 29.60
CA ALA A 556 -11.00 -2.37 29.59
C ALA A 556 -11.40 -1.92 31.01
N ASP A 557 -11.64 -0.63 31.18
CA ASP A 557 -12.26 -0.07 32.37
C ASP A 557 -13.77 -0.30 32.35
N TRP A 558 -14.36 -0.28 31.16
CA TRP A 558 -15.80 -0.47 30.94
C TRP A 558 -16.03 -1.28 29.67
N ILE A 559 -16.99 -2.19 29.71
CA ILE A 559 -17.32 -3.04 28.57
C ILE A 559 -18.82 -2.96 28.27
N VAL A 560 -19.13 -2.90 26.97
CA VAL A 560 -20.50 -2.88 26.44
C VAL A 560 -20.64 -4.07 25.50
N ASP A 561 -21.46 -5.04 25.87
CA ASP A 561 -21.73 -6.23 25.04
C ASP A 561 -23.07 -6.05 24.30
N ILE A 562 -23.02 -6.14 22.97
CA ILE A 562 -24.15 -5.91 22.07
C ILE A 562 -24.56 -7.23 21.40
N GLY A 563 -25.84 -7.56 21.49
CA GLY A 563 -26.38 -8.81 21.02
C GLY A 563 -27.91 -8.82 21.00
N PRO A 564 -28.52 -9.98 21.30
CA PRO A 564 -27.90 -11.31 21.57
C PRO A 564 -27.42 -12.04 20.30
N GLY A 565 -27.90 -11.65 19.11
CA GLY A 565 -27.58 -12.24 17.84
C GLY A 565 -26.99 -11.25 16.85
N ALA A 566 -27.06 -11.55 15.55
CA ALA A 566 -26.63 -10.71 14.44
C ALA A 566 -27.83 -10.18 13.64
N GLY A 567 -27.66 -9.07 12.94
CA GLY A 567 -28.69 -8.44 12.11
C GLY A 567 -29.96 -8.09 12.89
N VAL A 568 -31.12 -8.58 12.45
CA VAL A 568 -32.44 -8.32 13.10
C VAL A 568 -32.51 -8.88 14.51
N HIS A 569 -31.72 -9.92 14.81
CA HIS A 569 -31.66 -10.54 16.15
C HIS A 569 -30.61 -9.90 17.06
N GLY A 570 -29.90 -8.88 16.58
CA GLY A 570 -28.94 -8.06 17.32
C GLY A 570 -29.56 -6.73 17.78
N GLY A 571 -28.72 -5.76 18.02
CA GLY A 571 -29.08 -4.36 18.26
C GLY A 571 -29.56 -4.05 19.67
N GLU A 572 -29.29 -4.92 20.67
CA GLU A 572 -29.62 -4.71 22.08
C GLU A 572 -28.34 -4.68 22.93
N VAL A 573 -28.33 -3.87 23.99
CA VAL A 573 -27.26 -3.92 25.00
C VAL A 573 -27.54 -5.06 25.97
N ILE A 574 -26.74 -6.11 25.92
CA ILE A 574 -26.85 -7.27 26.81
C ILE A 574 -26.23 -6.98 28.17
N TYR A 575 -25.09 -6.25 28.14
CA TYR A 575 -24.38 -5.86 29.34
C TYR A 575 -23.66 -4.52 29.14
N SER A 576 -23.65 -3.70 30.18
CA SER A 576 -22.83 -2.48 30.27
C SER A 576 -22.32 -2.32 31.67
N GLY A 577 -21.00 -2.32 31.86
CA GLY A 577 -20.38 -2.28 33.20
C GLY A 577 -18.93 -2.70 33.20
N GLU A 578 -18.38 -2.97 34.38
CA GLU A 578 -17.03 -3.50 34.53
C GLU A 578 -16.93 -4.94 34.00
N VAL A 579 -15.71 -5.33 33.58
CA VAL A 579 -15.43 -6.69 33.05
C VAL A 579 -15.83 -7.78 34.05
N SER A 580 -15.60 -7.55 35.33
CA SER A 580 -15.95 -8.49 36.42
C SER A 580 -17.44 -8.89 36.48
N GLY A 581 -18.32 -7.98 36.06
CA GLY A 581 -19.76 -8.23 35.97
C GLY A 581 -20.13 -9.00 34.71
N LEU A 582 -19.47 -8.71 33.56
CA LEU A 582 -19.67 -9.45 32.32
C LEU A 582 -19.39 -10.94 32.47
N LEU A 583 -18.34 -11.30 33.18
CA LEU A 583 -17.98 -12.73 33.47
C LEU A 583 -19.07 -13.49 34.21
N LYS A 584 -19.95 -12.80 34.93
CA LYS A 584 -21.10 -13.37 35.66
C LYS A 584 -22.40 -13.33 34.86
N CYS A 585 -22.44 -12.59 33.76
CA CYS A 585 -23.63 -12.44 32.94
C CYS A 585 -23.93 -13.71 32.14
N LYS A 586 -25.04 -14.38 32.47
CA LYS A 586 -25.45 -15.65 31.82
C LYS A 586 -25.92 -15.45 30.37
N ASN A 587 -26.45 -14.26 30.06
CA ASN A 587 -27.01 -13.97 28.75
C ASN A 587 -25.95 -13.49 27.72
N SER A 588 -24.76 -13.15 28.19
CA SER A 588 -23.64 -12.73 27.34
C SER A 588 -22.87 -13.93 26.82
N ILE A 589 -22.85 -14.12 25.51
CA ILE A 589 -22.01 -15.13 24.85
C ILE A 589 -20.53 -14.79 25.06
N THR A 590 -20.16 -13.51 24.90
CA THR A 590 -18.82 -12.99 25.18
C THR A 590 -18.38 -13.33 26.61
N GLY A 591 -19.24 -13.06 27.60
CA GLY A 591 -18.97 -13.37 29.01
C GLY A 591 -18.80 -14.85 29.26
N GLN A 592 -19.49 -15.73 28.55
CA GLN A 592 -19.34 -17.17 28.65
C GLN A 592 -17.98 -17.66 28.10
N TYR A 593 -17.48 -17.07 27.00
CA TYR A 593 -16.14 -17.38 26.49
C TYR A 593 -15.04 -16.83 27.41
N LEU A 594 -15.11 -15.57 27.80
CA LEU A 594 -14.12 -14.95 28.70
C LEU A 594 -14.06 -15.64 30.08
N SER A 595 -15.18 -16.16 30.60
CA SER A 595 -15.20 -16.90 31.84
C SER A 595 -14.74 -18.36 31.71
N GLY A 596 -14.48 -18.83 30.49
CA GLY A 596 -14.07 -20.19 30.18
C GLY A 596 -15.19 -21.25 30.28
N LYS A 597 -16.45 -20.82 30.42
CA LYS A 597 -17.62 -21.74 30.35
C LYS A 597 -17.81 -22.33 28.96
N LEU A 598 -17.60 -21.52 27.94
CA LEU A 598 -17.48 -21.96 26.57
C LEU A 598 -16.00 -21.87 26.13
N LYS A 599 -15.53 -22.93 25.50
CA LYS A 599 -14.15 -23.02 24.96
C LYS A 599 -14.15 -23.67 23.61
N ILE A 600 -13.20 -23.28 22.76
CA ILE A 600 -12.84 -24.03 21.58
C ILE A 600 -11.90 -25.15 22.03
N PRO A 601 -12.27 -26.43 21.85
CA PRO A 601 -11.47 -27.56 22.39
C PRO A 601 -10.18 -27.74 21.58
N VAL A 602 -9.14 -28.20 22.24
CA VAL A 602 -7.95 -28.74 21.57
C VAL A 602 -8.34 -30.12 21.00
N PRO A 603 -7.99 -30.44 19.74
CA PRO A 603 -8.26 -31.75 19.15
C PRO A 603 -7.58 -32.87 19.94
N GLU A 604 -8.35 -33.94 20.30
CA GLU A 604 -7.77 -35.10 20.99
C GLU A 604 -6.74 -35.83 20.13
N LYS A 605 -6.91 -35.82 18.82
CA LYS A 605 -6.00 -36.45 17.85
C LYS A 605 -5.76 -35.49 16.70
N ARG A 606 -4.50 -35.27 16.34
CA ARG A 606 -4.12 -34.53 15.17
C ARG A 606 -3.90 -35.45 13.98
N ARG A 607 -4.18 -34.95 12.74
CA ARG A 607 -3.84 -35.68 11.52
C ARG A 607 -2.33 -35.73 11.38
N LYS A 608 -1.80 -36.89 11.03
CA LYS A 608 -0.36 -37.04 10.78
C LYS A 608 -0.05 -36.59 9.36
N PRO A 609 1.09 -35.93 9.12
CA PRO A 609 1.58 -35.66 7.77
C PRO A 609 1.67 -36.96 6.96
N SER A 610 1.23 -36.92 5.72
CA SER A 610 1.42 -37.99 4.74
C SER A 610 2.83 -37.90 4.12
N ASP A 611 3.18 -38.84 3.24
CA ASP A 611 4.44 -38.78 2.48
C ASP A 611 4.48 -37.69 1.40
N LYS A 612 3.40 -36.86 1.31
CA LYS A 612 3.25 -35.78 0.32
C LYS A 612 3.57 -34.44 0.97
N TRP A 613 4.60 -33.82 0.48
CA TRP A 613 5.06 -32.52 0.96
C TRP A 613 5.26 -31.55 -0.18
N LEU A 614 5.03 -30.28 0.07
CA LEU A 614 5.45 -29.19 -0.79
C LEU A 614 6.73 -28.61 -0.19
N HIS A 615 7.84 -28.75 -0.92
CA HIS A 615 9.14 -28.25 -0.50
C HIS A 615 9.45 -26.95 -1.21
N VAL A 616 9.66 -25.89 -0.46
CA VAL A 616 10.12 -24.57 -0.94
C VAL A 616 11.60 -24.44 -0.60
N ILE A 617 12.43 -24.23 -1.61
CA ILE A 617 13.89 -24.21 -1.46
C ILE A 617 14.43 -22.81 -1.78
N GLY A 618 15.24 -22.26 -0.89
CA GLY A 618 15.95 -21.01 -1.12
C GLY A 618 15.05 -19.76 -1.21
N ALA A 619 13.97 -19.70 -0.42
CA ALA A 619 13.07 -18.55 -0.39
C ALA A 619 13.79 -17.30 0.13
N SER A 620 13.87 -16.25 -0.71
CA SER A 620 14.67 -15.03 -0.46
C SER A 620 13.96 -13.74 -0.83
N GLU A 621 12.64 -13.75 -0.92
CA GLU A 621 11.83 -12.56 -1.21
C GLU A 621 11.67 -11.69 0.02
N ASN A 622 11.73 -10.37 -0.15
CA ASN A 622 11.64 -9.35 0.90
C ASN A 622 12.66 -9.61 2.03
N ASN A 623 12.18 -9.92 3.23
CA ASN A 623 13.04 -10.17 4.39
C ASN A 623 13.40 -11.65 4.60
N LEU A 624 12.98 -12.55 3.71
CA LEU A 624 13.32 -13.98 3.83
C LEU A 624 14.81 -14.23 3.61
N ARG A 625 15.42 -15.02 4.49
CA ARG A 625 16.87 -15.25 4.55
C ARG A 625 17.29 -16.56 3.87
N ASN A 626 16.93 -16.76 2.60
CA ASN A 626 17.25 -17.96 1.83
C ASN A 626 16.86 -19.24 2.56
N ILE A 627 15.60 -19.30 3.01
CA ILE A 627 15.09 -20.39 3.85
C ILE A 627 14.53 -21.54 3.02
N ASN A 628 14.59 -22.74 3.59
CA ASN A 628 13.89 -23.92 3.11
C ASN A 628 12.68 -24.18 4.01
N VAL A 629 11.54 -24.47 3.41
CA VAL A 629 10.27 -24.70 4.15
C VAL A 629 9.54 -25.89 3.57
N ASP A 630 9.14 -26.79 4.44
CA ASP A 630 8.38 -27.99 4.10
C ASP A 630 6.92 -27.82 4.57
N VAL A 631 5.97 -27.88 3.65
CA VAL A 631 4.53 -27.79 3.96
C VAL A 631 3.89 -29.16 3.73
N PRO A 632 3.35 -29.80 4.77
CA PRO A 632 2.68 -31.10 4.63
C PRO A 632 1.34 -30.94 3.90
N LEU A 633 1.05 -31.85 2.96
CA LEU A 633 -0.18 -31.82 2.18
C LEU A 633 -1.27 -32.71 2.79
N GLY A 634 -2.54 -32.31 2.59
CA GLY A 634 -3.72 -33.05 3.05
C GLY A 634 -4.05 -32.84 4.54
N ILE A 635 -3.43 -31.89 5.21
CA ILE A 635 -3.69 -31.55 6.60
C ILE A 635 -3.88 -30.05 6.81
N PHE A 636 -4.27 -29.66 8.01
CA PHE A 636 -4.45 -28.25 8.41
C PHE A 636 -3.15 -27.69 8.98
N THR A 637 -2.51 -26.80 8.24
CA THR A 637 -1.24 -26.16 8.61
C THR A 637 -1.44 -24.67 8.88
N CYS A 638 -0.95 -24.15 10.00
CA CYS A 638 -0.87 -22.72 10.27
C CYS A 638 0.57 -22.21 10.14
N VAL A 639 0.71 -21.06 9.47
CA VAL A 639 1.95 -20.26 9.44
C VAL A 639 1.80 -19.13 10.45
N THR A 640 2.64 -19.16 11.47
CA THR A 640 2.57 -18.28 12.65
C THR A 640 3.82 -17.42 12.78
N GLY A 641 3.87 -16.55 13.78
CA GLY A 641 5.02 -15.70 14.10
C GLY A 641 4.67 -14.23 14.24
N VAL A 642 5.60 -13.44 14.75
CA VAL A 642 5.40 -12.00 15.00
C VAL A 642 5.07 -11.20 13.74
N SER A 643 4.51 -10.00 13.91
CA SER A 643 4.22 -9.11 12.79
C SER A 643 5.50 -8.78 12.02
N GLY A 644 5.44 -8.82 10.67
CA GLY A 644 6.62 -8.57 9.82
C GLY A 644 7.66 -9.69 9.77
N SER A 645 7.42 -10.88 10.33
CA SER A 645 8.38 -12.01 10.31
C SER A 645 8.60 -12.67 8.95
N GLY A 646 7.79 -12.33 7.93
CA GLY A 646 7.93 -12.84 6.56
C GLY A 646 6.86 -13.87 6.16
N LYS A 647 5.81 -14.08 6.95
CA LYS A 647 4.70 -15.03 6.67
C LYS A 647 4.07 -14.80 5.30
N SER A 648 3.63 -13.58 5.02
CA SER A 648 2.98 -13.24 3.74
C SER A 648 3.98 -13.28 2.57
N SER A 649 5.26 -12.98 2.79
CA SER A 649 6.31 -13.13 1.77
C SER A 649 6.48 -14.59 1.37
N LEU A 650 6.45 -15.52 2.34
CA LEU A 650 6.55 -16.96 2.07
C LEU A 650 5.27 -17.48 1.40
N VAL A 651 4.11 -17.22 2.01
CA VAL A 651 2.85 -17.86 1.61
C VAL A 651 2.25 -17.18 0.37
N ASN A 652 2.11 -15.84 0.40
CA ASN A 652 1.40 -15.11 -0.66
C ASN A 652 2.32 -14.84 -1.87
N GLU A 653 3.55 -14.34 -1.62
CA GLU A 653 4.43 -13.93 -2.71
C GLU A 653 5.13 -15.13 -3.38
N ILE A 654 5.50 -16.17 -2.64
CA ILE A 654 6.21 -17.31 -3.20
C ILE A 654 5.24 -18.48 -3.45
N ILE A 655 4.67 -19.09 -2.40
CA ILE A 655 3.90 -20.34 -2.53
C ILE A 655 2.67 -20.11 -3.42
N TYR A 656 1.82 -19.15 -3.06
CA TYR A 656 0.59 -18.90 -3.80
C TYR A 656 0.84 -18.51 -5.25
N LYS A 657 1.70 -17.50 -5.50
CA LYS A 657 1.96 -17.03 -6.86
C LYS A 657 2.58 -18.10 -7.74
N HIS A 658 3.49 -18.93 -7.21
CA HIS A 658 4.07 -20.05 -7.96
C HIS A 658 2.99 -21.10 -8.31
N LEU A 659 2.19 -21.52 -7.33
CA LEU A 659 1.14 -22.51 -7.55
C LEU A 659 0.06 -22.00 -8.51
N VAL A 660 -0.34 -20.74 -8.41
CA VAL A 660 -1.30 -20.13 -9.35
C VAL A 660 -0.72 -20.10 -10.77
N ALA A 661 0.53 -19.69 -10.92
CA ALA A 661 1.18 -19.70 -12.23
C ALA A 661 1.23 -21.11 -12.84
N LYS A 662 1.59 -22.12 -12.02
CA LYS A 662 1.76 -23.52 -12.47
C LYS A 662 0.42 -24.26 -12.67
N LEU A 663 -0.47 -24.20 -11.71
CA LEU A 663 -1.71 -25.00 -11.70
C LEU A 663 -2.88 -24.28 -12.41
N ASN A 664 -3.06 -22.98 -12.13
CA ASN A 664 -4.18 -22.21 -12.69
C ASN A 664 -3.80 -21.49 -14.00
N ARG A 665 -2.54 -21.60 -14.44
CA ARG A 665 -1.98 -20.93 -15.64
C ARG A 665 -2.20 -19.41 -15.60
N ALA A 666 -2.18 -18.81 -14.40
CA ALA A 666 -2.36 -17.38 -14.23
C ALA A 666 -1.05 -16.62 -14.51
N ARG A 667 -1.19 -15.35 -14.88
CA ARG A 667 -0.08 -14.45 -15.23
C ARG A 667 0.46 -13.79 -13.95
N THR A 668 1.13 -14.57 -13.09
CA THR A 668 1.72 -14.06 -11.86
C THR A 668 3.21 -14.39 -11.81
N ARG A 669 4.00 -13.45 -11.34
CA ARG A 669 5.43 -13.66 -11.10
C ARG A 669 5.63 -13.97 -9.61
N PRO A 670 6.13 -15.15 -9.25
CA PRO A 670 6.45 -15.49 -7.87
C PRO A 670 7.64 -14.66 -7.38
N GLY A 671 7.73 -14.45 -6.08
CA GLY A 671 8.88 -13.86 -5.42
C GLY A 671 10.13 -14.73 -5.59
N ARG A 672 11.28 -14.23 -5.15
CA ARG A 672 12.58 -14.91 -5.33
C ARG A 672 12.69 -16.16 -4.48
N PHE A 673 12.95 -17.29 -5.11
CA PHE A 673 13.25 -18.59 -4.50
C PHE A 673 14.04 -19.43 -5.51
N THR A 674 14.65 -20.52 -5.07
CA THR A 674 15.47 -21.38 -5.94
C THR A 674 14.61 -22.41 -6.67
N ASP A 675 13.80 -23.20 -5.96
CA ASP A 675 12.95 -24.25 -6.53
C ASP A 675 11.76 -24.57 -5.63
N MET A 676 10.72 -25.18 -6.21
CA MET A 676 9.56 -25.69 -5.49
C MET A 676 9.12 -27.05 -6.04
N THR A 677 9.19 -28.09 -5.23
CA THR A 677 8.82 -29.46 -5.57
C THR A 677 7.57 -29.90 -4.80
N GLY A 678 6.89 -30.96 -5.25
CA GLY A 678 5.65 -31.46 -4.61
C GLY A 678 4.36 -30.81 -5.10
N SER A 679 4.43 -29.84 -6.01
CA SER A 679 3.26 -29.20 -6.64
C SER A 679 2.45 -30.17 -7.54
N GLU A 680 3.02 -31.27 -7.97
CA GLU A 680 2.39 -32.35 -8.76
C GLU A 680 1.29 -33.10 -8.00
N TYR A 681 1.31 -33.06 -6.67
CA TYR A 681 0.25 -33.66 -5.84
C TYR A 681 -1.03 -32.81 -5.77
N LEU A 682 -0.96 -31.56 -6.26
CA LEU A 682 -2.05 -30.57 -6.22
C LEU A 682 -2.66 -30.38 -7.62
N ASP A 683 -3.97 -30.17 -7.66
CA ASP A 683 -4.70 -29.88 -8.90
C ASP A 683 -5.16 -28.41 -8.99
N LYS A 684 -5.30 -27.75 -7.85
CA LYS A 684 -5.82 -26.38 -7.78
C LYS A 684 -5.32 -25.66 -6.54
N VAL A 685 -5.07 -24.37 -6.67
CA VAL A 685 -4.83 -23.47 -5.55
C VAL A 685 -5.92 -22.40 -5.47
N ILE A 686 -6.38 -22.12 -4.27
CA ILE A 686 -7.42 -21.12 -4.00
C ILE A 686 -6.94 -20.23 -2.87
N MET A 687 -6.90 -18.92 -3.16
CA MET A 687 -6.59 -17.88 -2.16
C MET A 687 -7.88 -17.28 -1.64
N ILE A 688 -7.99 -17.18 -0.32
CA ILE A 688 -9.11 -16.56 0.39
C ILE A 688 -8.54 -15.45 1.27
N ASP A 689 -8.52 -14.26 0.72
CA ASP A 689 -8.02 -13.03 1.33
C ASP A 689 -9.16 -12.05 1.65
N GLN A 690 -8.83 -10.95 2.31
CA GLN A 690 -9.77 -9.90 2.70
C GLN A 690 -10.12 -8.92 1.57
N SER A 691 -9.61 -9.13 0.34
CA SER A 691 -9.92 -8.25 -0.78
C SER A 691 -11.43 -8.29 -1.11
N PRO A 692 -12.02 -7.17 -1.55
CA PRO A 692 -13.44 -7.12 -1.91
C PRO A 692 -13.82 -8.15 -2.97
N ILE A 693 -15.03 -8.70 -2.90
CA ILE A 693 -15.59 -9.64 -3.90
C ILE A 693 -15.88 -8.98 -5.26
N GLY A 694 -15.67 -7.68 -5.37
CA GLY A 694 -15.79 -6.89 -6.59
C GLY A 694 -15.62 -5.40 -6.28
N ARG A 695 -15.29 -4.63 -7.31
CA ARG A 695 -14.96 -3.19 -7.17
C ARG A 695 -16.15 -2.26 -7.45
N THR A 696 -17.28 -2.79 -7.89
CA THR A 696 -18.46 -2.01 -8.29
C THR A 696 -19.65 -2.30 -7.40
N PRO A 697 -20.60 -1.37 -7.27
CA PRO A 697 -21.84 -1.58 -6.52
C PRO A 697 -22.71 -2.73 -7.04
N ARG A 698 -22.48 -3.21 -8.26
CA ARG A 698 -23.16 -4.36 -8.88
C ARG A 698 -22.69 -5.71 -8.34
N SER A 699 -21.46 -5.76 -7.84
CA SER A 699 -20.94 -6.97 -7.21
C SER A 699 -21.60 -7.16 -5.85
N ASN A 700 -22.09 -8.36 -5.58
CA ASN A 700 -22.78 -8.70 -4.34
C ASN A 700 -22.65 -10.21 -4.03
N PRO A 701 -23.02 -10.69 -2.85
CA PRO A 701 -22.94 -12.09 -2.47
C PRO A 701 -23.62 -13.03 -3.45
N ALA A 702 -24.81 -12.65 -3.98
CA ALA A 702 -25.56 -13.46 -4.94
C ALA A 702 -24.83 -13.65 -6.27
N THR A 703 -24.20 -12.58 -6.78
CA THR A 703 -23.44 -12.67 -8.05
C THR A 703 -22.16 -13.46 -7.88
N TYR A 704 -21.46 -13.28 -6.76
CA TYR A 704 -20.19 -13.94 -6.51
C TYR A 704 -20.34 -15.46 -6.29
N THR A 705 -21.33 -15.88 -5.52
CA THR A 705 -21.62 -17.32 -5.29
C THR A 705 -22.33 -17.98 -6.47
N GLY A 706 -22.76 -17.18 -7.46
CA GLY A 706 -23.50 -17.65 -8.61
C GLY A 706 -24.95 -18.06 -8.31
N VAL A 707 -25.48 -17.80 -7.11
CA VAL A 707 -26.88 -18.07 -6.78
C VAL A 707 -27.83 -17.15 -7.55
N PHE A 708 -27.36 -15.96 -7.93
CA PHE A 708 -28.14 -15.02 -8.73
C PHE A 708 -28.54 -15.56 -10.11
N ASN A 709 -27.71 -16.41 -10.72
CA ASN A 709 -28.06 -17.05 -11.97
C ASN A 709 -29.28 -17.98 -11.80
N ASP A 710 -29.26 -18.82 -10.75
CA ASP A 710 -30.37 -19.72 -10.44
C ASP A 710 -31.66 -18.96 -10.08
N ILE A 711 -31.52 -17.81 -9.39
CA ILE A 711 -32.67 -16.95 -9.07
C ILE A 711 -33.27 -16.33 -10.35
N ARG A 712 -32.44 -15.83 -11.28
CA ARG A 712 -32.90 -15.28 -12.55
C ARG A 712 -33.61 -16.34 -13.42
N ASP A 713 -33.05 -17.54 -13.46
CA ASP A 713 -33.65 -18.68 -14.17
C ASP A 713 -35.02 -19.02 -13.57
N LEU A 714 -35.15 -19.04 -12.26
CA LEU A 714 -36.42 -19.27 -11.55
C LEU A 714 -37.45 -18.19 -11.89
N PHE A 715 -37.09 -16.90 -11.84
CA PHE A 715 -37.98 -15.81 -12.20
C PHE A 715 -38.46 -15.88 -13.65
N SER A 716 -37.59 -16.28 -14.60
CA SER A 716 -37.96 -16.45 -16.01
C SER A 716 -38.95 -17.58 -16.24
N GLN A 717 -39.03 -18.53 -15.32
CA GLN A 717 -39.98 -19.67 -15.38
C GLN A 717 -41.35 -19.37 -14.80
N THR A 718 -41.56 -18.22 -14.13
CA THR A 718 -42.88 -17.81 -13.63
C THR A 718 -43.89 -17.62 -14.75
N ASN A 719 -45.17 -17.82 -14.47
CA ASN A 719 -46.23 -17.65 -15.45
C ASN A 719 -46.27 -16.24 -16.03
N GLU A 720 -46.06 -15.24 -15.20
CA GLU A 720 -46.04 -13.81 -15.61
C GLU A 720 -44.85 -13.50 -16.53
N ALA A 721 -43.64 -14.02 -16.25
CA ALA A 721 -42.49 -13.83 -17.10
C ALA A 721 -42.68 -14.53 -18.46
N LYS A 722 -43.21 -15.77 -18.48
CA LYS A 722 -43.53 -16.50 -19.71
C LYS A 722 -44.57 -15.78 -20.55
N ALA A 723 -45.65 -15.27 -19.94
CA ALA A 723 -46.68 -14.51 -20.63
C ALA A 723 -46.16 -13.24 -21.30
N LYS A 724 -45.15 -12.59 -20.69
CA LYS A 724 -44.49 -11.39 -21.21
C LYS A 724 -43.24 -11.67 -22.07
N GLY A 725 -42.88 -12.97 -22.30
CA GLY A 725 -41.71 -13.37 -23.06
C GLY A 725 -40.35 -12.99 -22.40
N TYR A 726 -40.31 -12.89 -21.08
CA TYR A 726 -39.12 -12.48 -20.34
C TYR A 726 -38.21 -13.66 -20.06
N GLY A 727 -37.02 -13.66 -20.68
CA GLY A 727 -35.98 -14.61 -20.39
C GLY A 727 -35.11 -14.20 -19.18
N PRO A 728 -34.13 -15.04 -18.73
CA PRO A 728 -33.27 -14.78 -17.59
C PRO A 728 -32.48 -13.46 -17.67
N GLY A 729 -32.18 -12.98 -18.90
CA GLY A 729 -31.50 -11.69 -19.12
C GLY A 729 -32.31 -10.48 -18.64
N ARG A 730 -33.65 -10.55 -18.67
CA ARG A 730 -34.54 -9.49 -18.20
C ARG A 730 -34.36 -9.21 -16.72
N PHE A 731 -34.03 -10.24 -15.94
CA PHE A 731 -33.84 -10.17 -14.50
C PHE A 731 -32.38 -9.87 -14.09
N SER A 732 -31.53 -9.48 -15.05
CA SER A 732 -30.16 -9.05 -14.81
C SER A 732 -30.07 -7.52 -14.74
N PHE A 733 -29.51 -7.00 -13.66
CA PHE A 733 -29.20 -5.57 -13.55
C PHE A 733 -27.96 -5.14 -14.36
N ASN A 734 -27.23 -6.10 -14.97
CA ASN A 734 -26.06 -5.81 -15.81
C ASN A 734 -26.43 -5.65 -17.30
N ILE A 735 -27.61 -6.13 -17.73
CA ILE A 735 -28.01 -6.18 -19.13
C ILE A 735 -29.12 -5.17 -19.39
N LYS A 736 -29.07 -4.46 -20.52
CA LYS A 736 -30.13 -3.56 -20.96
C LYS A 736 -31.45 -4.30 -21.12
N GLY A 737 -32.56 -3.60 -20.89
CA GLY A 737 -33.94 -4.09 -21.06
C GLY A 737 -34.67 -4.33 -19.75
N GLY A 738 -34.05 -4.88 -18.69
CA GLY A 738 -34.69 -5.09 -17.38
C GLY A 738 -34.18 -4.15 -16.28
N ARG A 739 -33.00 -3.58 -16.45
CA ARG A 739 -32.39 -2.67 -15.47
C ARG A 739 -32.95 -1.24 -15.58
N CYS A 740 -32.77 -0.47 -14.52
CA CYS A 740 -32.95 0.97 -14.58
C CYS A 740 -31.86 1.59 -15.44
N GLU A 741 -32.20 2.29 -16.50
CA GLU A 741 -31.21 2.89 -17.40
C GLU A 741 -30.61 4.20 -16.86
N ALA A 742 -31.25 4.87 -15.88
CA ALA A 742 -30.71 6.08 -15.26
C ALA A 742 -29.48 5.80 -14.40
N CYS A 743 -29.47 4.70 -13.63
CA CYS A 743 -28.32 4.27 -12.84
C CYS A 743 -27.62 3.04 -13.44
N GLU A 744 -28.00 2.63 -14.64
CA GLU A 744 -27.49 1.47 -15.33
C GLU A 744 -27.49 0.16 -14.51
N GLY A 745 -28.41 0.05 -13.53
CA GLY A 745 -28.56 -1.10 -12.64
C GLY A 745 -27.73 -1.03 -11.35
N ASP A 746 -27.02 0.06 -11.09
CA ASP A 746 -26.25 0.24 -9.83
C ASP A 746 -27.16 0.47 -8.62
N GLY A 747 -28.35 1.06 -8.85
CA GLY A 747 -29.28 1.48 -7.78
C GLY A 747 -28.87 2.78 -7.13
N ILE A 748 -27.65 3.22 -7.31
CA ILE A 748 -27.03 4.44 -6.78
C ILE A 748 -26.39 5.23 -7.91
N ILE A 749 -26.22 6.53 -7.71
CA ILE A 749 -25.51 7.43 -8.62
C ILE A 749 -24.26 7.91 -7.87
N LYS A 750 -23.11 7.75 -8.48
CA LYS A 750 -21.85 8.26 -7.99
C LYS A 750 -21.72 9.73 -8.38
N ILE A 751 -21.55 10.60 -7.41
CA ILE A 751 -21.24 12.01 -7.60
C ILE A 751 -19.75 12.19 -7.30
N GLU A 752 -18.97 12.45 -8.36
CA GLU A 752 -17.52 12.65 -8.23
C GLU A 752 -17.23 14.03 -7.65
N MET A 753 -16.50 14.05 -6.56
CA MET A 753 -16.10 15.27 -5.85
C MET A 753 -14.59 15.46 -6.01
N HIS A 754 -14.15 16.44 -6.79
CA HIS A 754 -12.72 16.63 -7.16
C HIS A 754 -11.75 16.73 -5.98
N PHE A 755 -12.18 17.18 -4.81
CA PHE A 755 -11.33 17.38 -3.61
C PHE A 755 -11.82 16.63 -2.37
N LEU A 756 -12.95 15.94 -2.45
CA LEU A 756 -13.60 15.19 -1.38
C LEU A 756 -13.83 13.73 -1.81
N PRO A 757 -14.08 12.82 -0.89
CA PRO A 757 -14.51 11.46 -1.23
C PRO A 757 -15.79 11.51 -2.08
N ASP A 758 -15.89 10.61 -3.06
CA ASP A 758 -17.09 10.47 -3.89
C ASP A 758 -18.32 10.18 -3.05
N VAL A 759 -19.44 10.83 -3.37
CA VAL A 759 -20.71 10.63 -2.69
C VAL A 759 -21.59 9.71 -3.52
N PHE A 760 -22.19 8.72 -2.87
CA PHE A 760 -23.14 7.79 -3.49
C PHE A 760 -24.54 8.08 -3.00
N VAL A 761 -25.45 8.44 -3.91
CA VAL A 761 -26.85 8.73 -3.60
C VAL A 761 -27.77 7.72 -4.26
N PRO A 762 -28.91 7.33 -3.62
CA PRO A 762 -29.89 6.46 -4.26
C PRO A 762 -30.39 7.07 -5.58
N CYS A 763 -30.53 6.25 -6.60
CA CYS A 763 -31.06 6.69 -7.88
C CYS A 763 -32.51 7.18 -7.74
N GLU A 764 -32.80 8.41 -8.11
CA GLU A 764 -34.11 9.03 -8.01
C GLU A 764 -35.19 8.31 -8.83
N VAL A 765 -34.80 7.72 -9.97
CA VAL A 765 -35.73 7.04 -10.90
C VAL A 765 -36.17 5.68 -10.37
N CYS A 766 -35.24 4.83 -9.93
CA CYS A 766 -35.56 3.50 -9.42
C CYS A 766 -35.59 3.43 -7.88
N LYS A 767 -35.28 4.51 -7.20
CA LYS A 767 -35.25 4.60 -5.71
C LYS A 767 -34.41 3.48 -5.06
N GLY A 768 -33.28 3.15 -5.68
CA GLY A 768 -32.40 2.08 -5.21
C GLY A 768 -32.75 0.68 -5.72
N HIS A 769 -33.89 0.48 -6.39
CA HIS A 769 -34.38 -0.86 -6.76
C HIS A 769 -33.65 -1.52 -7.93
N ARG A 770 -32.72 -0.85 -8.62
CA ARG A 770 -31.87 -1.37 -9.72
C ARG A 770 -32.57 -1.71 -11.02
N TYR A 771 -33.88 -1.98 -11.00
CA TYR A 771 -34.68 -2.47 -12.13
C TYR A 771 -35.72 -1.45 -12.59
N ASN A 772 -36.20 -1.62 -13.80
CA ASN A 772 -37.35 -0.90 -14.30
C ASN A 772 -38.67 -1.47 -13.70
N ARG A 773 -39.74 -0.69 -13.75
CA ARG A 773 -41.03 -1.04 -13.17
C ARG A 773 -41.60 -2.34 -13.71
N GLU A 774 -41.50 -2.57 -15.04
CA GLU A 774 -42.04 -3.75 -15.69
C GLU A 774 -41.41 -5.06 -15.24
N THR A 775 -40.09 -5.03 -14.92
CA THR A 775 -39.37 -6.19 -14.36
C THR A 775 -39.76 -6.44 -12.90
N LEU A 776 -40.04 -5.37 -12.14
CA LEU A 776 -40.47 -5.47 -10.74
C LEU A 776 -41.94 -5.97 -10.59
N ASP A 777 -42.74 -5.89 -11.65
CA ASP A 777 -44.10 -6.44 -11.64
C ASP A 777 -44.11 -7.96 -11.53
N VAL A 778 -43.07 -8.64 -12.05
CA VAL A 778 -42.97 -10.11 -12.00
C VAL A 778 -42.66 -10.59 -10.58
N ARG A 779 -43.50 -11.52 -10.06
CA ARG A 779 -43.40 -12.00 -8.69
C ARG A 779 -43.25 -13.52 -8.61
N TYR A 780 -42.42 -13.96 -7.66
CA TYR A 780 -42.31 -15.35 -7.23
C TYR A 780 -42.66 -15.45 -5.74
N LYS A 781 -43.65 -16.26 -5.38
CA LYS A 781 -44.24 -16.35 -4.03
C LYS A 781 -44.53 -14.96 -3.39
N GLY A 782 -45.05 -14.02 -4.21
CA GLY A 782 -45.43 -12.68 -3.78
C GLY A 782 -44.28 -11.67 -3.71
N LYS A 783 -43.02 -12.06 -3.94
CA LYS A 783 -41.83 -11.19 -3.92
C LYS A 783 -41.31 -10.93 -5.34
N ASN A 784 -40.91 -9.70 -5.64
CA ASN A 784 -40.20 -9.35 -6.88
C ASN A 784 -38.71 -9.61 -6.75
N ILE A 785 -37.94 -9.45 -7.85
CA ILE A 785 -36.50 -9.73 -7.89
C ILE A 785 -35.68 -8.83 -6.95
N PHE A 786 -36.08 -7.57 -6.78
CA PHE A 786 -35.43 -6.66 -5.83
C PHE A 786 -35.71 -7.06 -4.39
N GLU A 787 -36.98 -7.35 -4.06
CA GLU A 787 -37.35 -7.79 -2.70
C GLU A 787 -36.65 -9.09 -2.31
N VAL A 788 -36.36 -9.97 -3.27
CA VAL A 788 -35.56 -11.19 -3.03
C VAL A 788 -34.08 -10.85 -2.77
N LEU A 789 -33.51 -9.89 -3.51
CA LEU A 789 -32.13 -9.43 -3.28
C LEU A 789 -31.97 -8.66 -1.97
N ASP A 790 -33.05 -8.04 -1.48
CA ASP A 790 -33.10 -7.30 -0.22
C ASP A 790 -33.31 -8.19 1.01
N MET A 791 -33.70 -9.47 0.82
CA MET A 791 -33.76 -10.46 1.91
C MET A 791 -32.38 -10.70 2.50
N THR A 792 -32.34 -11.01 3.79
CA THR A 792 -31.17 -11.61 4.43
C THR A 792 -30.95 -13.04 3.90
N VAL A 793 -29.72 -13.53 4.05
CA VAL A 793 -29.39 -14.90 3.65
C VAL A 793 -30.24 -15.91 4.41
N SER A 794 -30.50 -15.73 5.71
CA SER A 794 -31.36 -16.62 6.51
C SER A 794 -32.80 -16.61 6.02
N GLU A 795 -33.41 -15.44 5.74
CA GLU A 795 -34.75 -15.36 5.13
C GLU A 795 -34.76 -16.04 3.75
N GLY A 796 -33.69 -15.88 2.98
CA GLY A 796 -33.55 -16.55 1.68
C GLY A 796 -33.48 -18.07 1.79
N VAL A 797 -32.80 -18.61 2.81
CA VAL A 797 -32.76 -20.07 3.10
C VAL A 797 -34.18 -20.61 3.32
N GLU A 798 -34.99 -19.94 4.14
CA GLU A 798 -36.39 -20.33 4.38
C GLU A 798 -37.26 -20.19 3.13
N PHE A 799 -37.12 -19.05 2.42
CA PHE A 799 -37.93 -18.75 1.25
C PHE A 799 -37.70 -19.74 0.09
N PHE A 800 -36.45 -20.17 -0.11
CA PHE A 800 -36.06 -21.09 -1.17
C PHE A 800 -35.89 -22.54 -0.70
N ALA A 801 -36.43 -22.94 0.44
CA ALA A 801 -36.29 -24.28 1.02
C ALA A 801 -36.61 -25.43 0.04
N ASN A 802 -37.56 -25.20 -0.90
CA ASN A 802 -37.97 -26.18 -1.89
C ASN A 802 -37.21 -26.11 -3.23
N ILE A 803 -36.16 -25.27 -3.34
CA ILE A 803 -35.34 -25.08 -4.53
C ILE A 803 -33.88 -25.47 -4.21
N PRO A 804 -33.50 -26.74 -4.36
CA PRO A 804 -32.21 -27.24 -3.87
C PRO A 804 -30.99 -26.48 -4.37
N LYS A 805 -31.00 -26.04 -5.65
CA LYS A 805 -29.89 -25.30 -6.25
C LYS A 805 -29.63 -23.95 -5.56
N ILE A 806 -30.67 -23.22 -5.21
CA ILE A 806 -30.62 -21.94 -4.52
C ILE A 806 -30.37 -22.17 -3.03
N TYR A 807 -31.14 -23.07 -2.43
CA TYR A 807 -31.09 -23.42 -1.01
C TYR A 807 -29.67 -23.80 -0.56
N ASN A 808 -29.01 -24.72 -1.26
CA ASN A 808 -27.69 -25.20 -0.88
C ASN A 808 -26.63 -24.07 -0.85
N LYS A 809 -26.67 -23.18 -1.86
CA LYS A 809 -25.73 -22.06 -1.92
C LYS A 809 -25.98 -21.01 -0.81
N LEU A 810 -27.25 -20.71 -0.52
CA LEU A 810 -27.61 -19.81 0.58
C LEU A 810 -27.32 -20.45 1.95
N LYS A 811 -27.56 -21.75 2.08
CA LYS A 811 -27.25 -22.49 3.31
C LYS A 811 -25.75 -22.48 3.61
N THR A 812 -24.89 -22.59 2.61
CA THR A 812 -23.43 -22.46 2.79
C THR A 812 -23.04 -21.07 3.27
N LEU A 813 -23.69 -20.01 2.77
CA LEU A 813 -23.48 -18.64 3.28
C LEU A 813 -23.91 -18.48 4.76
N GLU A 814 -25.01 -19.12 5.15
CA GLU A 814 -25.48 -19.13 6.53
C GLU A 814 -24.54 -19.90 7.45
N GLU A 815 -24.03 -21.07 7.00
CA GLU A 815 -23.09 -21.90 7.76
C GLU A 815 -21.77 -21.18 8.07
N VAL A 816 -21.28 -20.33 7.15
CA VAL A 816 -20.11 -19.48 7.41
C VAL A 816 -20.42 -18.26 8.31
N GLY A 817 -21.61 -18.19 8.89
CA GLY A 817 -22.01 -17.12 9.80
C GLY A 817 -22.47 -15.82 9.13
N LEU A 818 -22.87 -15.86 7.86
CA LEU A 818 -23.32 -14.69 7.08
C LEU A 818 -24.86 -14.67 6.90
N GLY A 819 -25.62 -15.29 7.81
CA GLY A 819 -27.08 -15.31 7.75
C GLY A 819 -27.73 -13.92 7.78
N TYR A 820 -27.06 -12.94 8.39
CA TYR A 820 -27.56 -11.58 8.58
C TYR A 820 -27.35 -10.64 7.40
N ILE A 821 -26.41 -10.91 6.46
CA ILE A 821 -26.19 -10.04 5.31
C ILE A 821 -27.33 -10.16 4.29
N LYS A 822 -27.59 -9.09 3.54
CA LYS A 822 -28.55 -9.16 2.43
C LYS A 822 -27.96 -9.89 1.23
N ILE A 823 -28.77 -10.70 0.55
CA ILE A 823 -28.38 -11.47 -0.63
C ILE A 823 -27.79 -10.56 -1.73
N GLY A 824 -28.37 -9.37 -1.93
CA GLY A 824 -27.96 -8.35 -2.91
C GLY A 824 -27.11 -7.22 -2.33
N GLN A 825 -26.54 -7.35 -1.12
CA GLN A 825 -25.71 -6.32 -0.50
C GLN A 825 -24.51 -5.95 -1.37
N SER A 826 -24.29 -4.65 -1.60
CA SER A 826 -23.16 -4.19 -2.41
C SER A 826 -21.81 -4.62 -1.80
N SER A 827 -20.89 -5.06 -2.64
CA SER A 827 -19.51 -5.40 -2.21
C SER A 827 -18.78 -4.23 -1.54
N THR A 828 -19.15 -2.99 -1.85
CA THR A 828 -18.54 -1.78 -1.28
C THR A 828 -18.95 -1.52 0.17
N THR A 829 -20.01 -2.16 0.64
CA THR A 829 -20.52 -2.04 2.03
C THR A 829 -20.15 -3.23 2.92
N LEU A 830 -19.50 -4.25 2.34
CA LEU A 830 -19.04 -5.42 3.07
C LEU A 830 -17.69 -5.13 3.77
N SER A 831 -17.53 -5.65 4.98
CA SER A 831 -16.23 -5.68 5.65
C SER A 831 -15.29 -6.70 4.97
N GLY A 832 -13.97 -6.56 5.21
CA GLY A 832 -12.97 -7.51 4.69
C GLY A 832 -13.26 -8.95 5.13
N GLY A 833 -13.62 -9.17 6.38
CA GLY A 833 -13.98 -10.48 6.91
C GLY A 833 -15.26 -11.07 6.31
N GLU A 834 -16.28 -10.25 6.02
CA GLU A 834 -17.49 -10.70 5.31
C GLU A 834 -17.17 -11.10 3.88
N ALA A 835 -16.37 -10.30 3.17
CA ALA A 835 -15.92 -10.62 1.81
C ALA A 835 -15.15 -11.95 1.76
N GLN A 836 -14.25 -12.18 2.72
CA GLN A 836 -13.49 -13.42 2.86
C GLN A 836 -14.40 -14.63 3.11
N ARG A 837 -15.38 -14.51 3.99
CA ARG A 837 -16.35 -15.58 4.26
C ARG A 837 -17.26 -15.88 3.07
N ILE A 838 -17.62 -14.87 2.26
CA ILE A 838 -18.36 -15.09 1.01
C ILE A 838 -17.50 -15.89 0.02
N LYS A 839 -16.21 -15.58 -0.10
CA LYS A 839 -15.27 -16.35 -0.93
C LYS A 839 -15.19 -17.80 -0.46
N LEU A 840 -15.06 -18.02 0.84
CA LEU A 840 -15.03 -19.34 1.45
C LEU A 840 -16.33 -20.11 1.15
N ALA A 841 -17.51 -19.51 1.36
CA ALA A 841 -18.79 -20.12 1.06
C ALA A 841 -18.94 -20.51 -0.42
N ALA A 842 -18.46 -19.65 -1.33
CA ALA A 842 -18.50 -19.94 -2.76
C ALA A 842 -17.65 -21.17 -3.14
N GLU A 843 -16.52 -21.39 -2.46
CA GLU A 843 -15.68 -22.57 -2.71
C GLU A 843 -16.26 -23.83 -2.03
N LEU A 844 -16.83 -23.72 -0.84
CA LEU A 844 -17.52 -24.82 -0.16
C LEU A 844 -18.72 -25.37 -0.95
N ALA A 845 -19.41 -24.50 -1.69
CA ALA A 845 -20.53 -24.89 -2.53
C ALA A 845 -20.12 -25.72 -3.76
N LYS A 846 -18.82 -25.82 -4.06
CA LYS A 846 -18.27 -26.59 -5.18
C LYS A 846 -17.89 -28.01 -4.73
N ARG A 847 -17.88 -28.94 -5.68
CA ARG A 847 -17.42 -30.31 -5.42
C ARG A 847 -15.90 -30.30 -5.22
N SER A 848 -15.44 -30.83 -4.07
CA SER A 848 -14.02 -30.99 -3.79
C SER A 848 -13.42 -32.19 -4.53
N THR A 849 -12.15 -32.03 -4.96
CA THR A 849 -11.34 -33.09 -5.60
C THR A 849 -10.46 -33.84 -4.57
N GLY A 850 -10.29 -33.27 -3.37
CA GLY A 850 -9.38 -33.79 -2.34
C GLY A 850 -7.88 -33.52 -2.63
N LYS A 851 -7.57 -32.70 -3.64
CA LYS A 851 -6.19 -32.31 -4.03
C LYS A 851 -6.01 -30.81 -4.14
N THR A 852 -6.96 -30.04 -3.61
CA THR A 852 -6.91 -28.58 -3.64
C THR A 852 -6.17 -28.06 -2.42
N ILE A 853 -5.29 -27.06 -2.62
CA ILE A 853 -4.73 -26.29 -1.52
C ILE A 853 -5.52 -24.98 -1.35
N TYR A 854 -6.06 -24.79 -0.16
CA TYR A 854 -6.72 -23.55 0.26
C TYR A 854 -5.73 -22.75 1.08
N ILE A 855 -5.44 -21.53 0.64
CA ILE A 855 -4.59 -20.58 1.33
C ILE A 855 -5.47 -19.48 1.90
N LEU A 856 -5.44 -19.28 3.22
CA LEU A 856 -6.22 -18.26 3.90
C LEU A 856 -5.28 -17.28 4.62
N ASP A 857 -5.55 -15.99 4.46
CA ASP A 857 -4.76 -14.92 5.10
C ASP A 857 -5.61 -14.27 6.20
N GLU A 858 -5.25 -14.50 7.45
CA GLU A 858 -5.88 -14.00 8.67
C GLU A 858 -7.42 -14.12 8.66
N PRO A 859 -7.98 -15.33 8.50
CA PRO A 859 -9.42 -15.52 8.33
C PRO A 859 -10.27 -15.23 9.58
N THR A 860 -9.65 -15.02 10.75
CA THR A 860 -10.35 -14.65 11.99
C THR A 860 -10.57 -13.16 12.17
N THR A 861 -10.09 -12.34 11.24
CA THR A 861 -10.23 -10.88 11.29
C THR A 861 -11.70 -10.46 11.43
N GLY A 862 -12.01 -9.65 12.47
CA GLY A 862 -13.36 -9.15 12.74
C GLY A 862 -14.35 -10.21 13.24
N LEU A 863 -13.87 -11.37 13.69
CA LEU A 863 -14.71 -12.44 14.18
C LEU A 863 -14.73 -12.50 15.71
N HIS A 864 -15.94 -12.58 16.25
CA HIS A 864 -16.13 -12.98 17.63
C HIS A 864 -15.75 -14.47 17.83
N THR A 865 -15.28 -14.86 19.02
CA THR A 865 -14.82 -16.23 19.34
C THR A 865 -15.85 -17.31 18.96
N ALA A 866 -17.17 -17.02 19.08
CA ALA A 866 -18.22 -17.92 18.63
C ALA A 866 -18.24 -18.14 17.10
N ASP A 867 -17.89 -17.12 16.32
CA ASP A 867 -17.81 -17.22 14.86
C ASP A 867 -16.49 -17.89 14.44
N VAL A 868 -15.40 -17.66 15.20
CA VAL A 868 -14.12 -18.39 15.05
C VAL A 868 -14.32 -19.89 15.19
N ARG A 869 -15.13 -20.34 16.15
CA ARG A 869 -15.48 -21.76 16.30
C ARG A 869 -16.11 -22.34 15.04
N LYS A 870 -17.09 -21.65 14.43
CA LYS A 870 -17.72 -22.07 13.18
C LYS A 870 -16.72 -22.13 12.03
N LEU A 871 -15.83 -21.14 11.94
CA LEU A 871 -14.76 -21.12 10.94
C LEU A 871 -13.85 -22.34 11.08
N ILE A 872 -13.41 -22.66 12.30
CA ILE A 872 -12.57 -23.85 12.57
C ILE A 872 -13.28 -25.13 12.12
N GLU A 873 -14.57 -25.30 12.43
CA GLU A 873 -15.37 -26.45 11.99
C GLU A 873 -15.39 -26.58 10.45
N ILE A 874 -15.42 -25.46 9.75
CA ILE A 874 -15.38 -25.42 8.28
C ILE A 874 -13.99 -25.80 7.77
N LEU A 875 -12.92 -25.25 8.34
CA LEU A 875 -11.55 -25.58 7.94
C LEU A 875 -11.25 -27.07 8.18
N GLN A 876 -11.75 -27.63 9.28
CA GLN A 876 -11.65 -29.07 9.57
C GLN A 876 -12.41 -29.91 8.54
N LYS A 877 -13.64 -29.53 8.15
CA LYS A 877 -14.41 -30.22 7.08
C LYS A 877 -13.67 -30.18 5.74
N LEU A 878 -13.04 -29.07 5.37
CA LEU A 878 -12.24 -28.98 4.14
C LEU A 878 -11.06 -29.95 4.17
N THR A 879 -10.38 -30.04 5.30
CA THR A 879 -9.24 -30.91 5.51
C THR A 879 -9.67 -32.40 5.51
N ASP A 880 -10.80 -32.73 6.16
CA ASP A 880 -11.38 -34.08 6.16
C ASP A 880 -11.76 -34.54 4.73
N GLY A 881 -12.07 -33.62 3.84
CA GLY A 881 -12.24 -33.86 2.41
C GLY A 881 -10.95 -34.17 1.63
N GLY A 882 -9.81 -34.32 2.30
CA GLY A 882 -8.51 -34.64 1.72
C GLY A 882 -7.72 -33.42 1.18
N ASN A 883 -8.24 -32.20 1.34
CA ASN A 883 -7.60 -30.98 0.86
C ASN A 883 -6.50 -30.52 1.84
N THR A 884 -5.58 -29.74 1.32
CA THR A 884 -4.61 -29.01 2.14
C THR A 884 -5.18 -27.65 2.52
N VAL A 885 -5.11 -27.32 3.81
CA VAL A 885 -5.52 -26.01 4.34
C VAL A 885 -4.29 -25.34 4.94
N LEU A 886 -3.84 -24.24 4.32
CA LEU A 886 -2.68 -23.45 4.75
C LEU A 886 -3.18 -22.06 5.19
N VAL A 887 -3.00 -21.74 6.47
CA VAL A 887 -3.56 -20.50 7.05
C VAL A 887 -2.45 -19.66 7.66
N ILE A 888 -2.40 -18.37 7.31
CA ILE A 888 -1.61 -17.40 8.08
C ILE A 888 -2.49 -16.92 9.23
N GLU A 889 -2.04 -17.11 10.47
CA GLU A 889 -2.88 -16.78 11.64
C GLU A 889 -2.08 -16.31 12.87
N HIS A 890 -2.78 -15.47 13.66
CA HIS A 890 -2.33 -14.98 14.95
C HIS A 890 -3.26 -15.39 16.09
N ASN A 891 -4.50 -15.79 15.77
CA ASN A 891 -5.48 -16.22 16.75
C ASN A 891 -5.09 -17.58 17.33
N LEU A 892 -4.82 -17.61 18.64
CA LEU A 892 -4.36 -18.80 19.33
C LEU A 892 -5.39 -19.95 19.34
N ASP A 893 -6.67 -19.65 19.26
CA ASP A 893 -7.73 -20.65 19.19
C ASP A 893 -7.68 -21.42 17.86
N VAL A 894 -7.37 -20.76 16.76
CA VAL A 894 -7.15 -21.43 15.47
C VAL A 894 -5.84 -22.20 15.49
N ILE A 895 -4.77 -21.57 15.96
CA ILE A 895 -3.41 -22.16 16.00
C ILE A 895 -3.40 -23.46 16.81
N LYS A 896 -4.04 -23.51 17.99
CA LYS A 896 -4.09 -24.73 18.82
C LYS A 896 -4.88 -25.87 18.17
N THR A 897 -5.76 -25.58 17.19
CA THR A 897 -6.55 -26.59 16.48
C THR A 897 -5.91 -27.09 15.20
N ALA A 898 -4.81 -26.50 14.75
CA ALA A 898 -4.07 -26.92 13.56
C ALA A 898 -3.36 -28.27 13.78
N ASP A 899 -3.14 -29.03 12.71
CA ASP A 899 -2.38 -30.28 12.75
C ASP A 899 -0.88 -30.04 12.75
N TYR A 900 -0.44 -28.96 12.06
CA TYR A 900 0.96 -28.61 11.88
C TYR A 900 1.16 -27.09 11.92
N LEU A 901 2.27 -26.65 12.49
CA LEU A 901 2.67 -25.24 12.56
C LEU A 901 3.99 -24.99 11.86
N ILE A 902 4.12 -23.84 11.25
CA ILE A 902 5.38 -23.27 10.76
C ILE A 902 5.52 -21.91 11.41
N ASP A 903 6.39 -21.78 12.39
CA ASP A 903 6.57 -20.54 13.16
C ASP A 903 7.76 -19.74 12.63
N MET A 904 7.48 -18.49 12.20
CA MET A 904 8.46 -17.61 11.56
C MET A 904 8.90 -16.49 12.51
N GLY A 905 10.18 -16.13 12.43
CA GLY A 905 10.73 -15.07 13.26
C GLY A 905 12.25 -14.99 13.21
N PRO A 906 12.93 -14.68 14.34
CA PRO A 906 12.35 -14.42 15.68
C PRO A 906 11.66 -13.06 15.81
N GLU A 907 12.09 -12.05 15.02
CA GLU A 907 11.58 -10.69 15.04
C GLU A 907 10.92 -10.31 13.72
N GLY A 908 10.46 -9.08 13.59
CA GLY A 908 9.97 -8.50 12.34
C GLY A 908 11.09 -7.87 11.50
N GLY A 909 10.84 -7.65 10.20
CA GLY A 909 11.74 -6.96 9.27
C GLY A 909 13.10 -7.66 9.11
N SER A 910 14.19 -6.89 9.20
CA SER A 910 15.56 -7.42 9.07
C SER A 910 15.95 -8.42 10.16
N GLY A 911 15.29 -8.41 11.30
CA GLY A 911 15.47 -9.38 12.38
C GLY A 911 14.73 -10.71 12.19
N GLY A 912 13.84 -10.80 11.20
CA GLY A 912 13.01 -11.96 10.90
C GLY A 912 13.47 -12.78 9.70
N GLY A 913 12.51 -13.39 9.03
CA GLY A 913 12.74 -14.08 7.76
C GLY A 913 13.32 -15.47 7.87
N THR A 914 13.24 -16.09 9.04
CA THR A 914 13.67 -17.49 9.29
C THR A 914 12.54 -18.34 9.85
N VAL A 915 12.61 -19.66 9.71
CA VAL A 915 11.73 -20.59 10.41
C VAL A 915 12.37 -20.92 11.76
N ILE A 916 11.65 -20.64 12.84
CA ILE A 916 12.12 -20.86 14.22
C ILE A 916 11.78 -22.27 14.66
N ALA A 917 10.57 -22.71 14.36
CA ALA A 917 10.05 -24.01 14.73
C ALA A 917 9.06 -24.52 13.68
N SER A 918 9.00 -25.82 13.48
CA SER A 918 7.96 -26.47 12.68
C SER A 918 7.63 -27.80 13.34
N GLY A 919 6.36 -28.17 13.32
CA GLY A 919 5.88 -29.39 13.97
C GLY A 919 4.44 -29.25 14.48
N THR A 920 4.01 -30.11 15.36
CA THR A 920 2.71 -30.02 16.03
C THR A 920 2.66 -28.79 16.94
N PRO A 921 1.48 -28.27 17.28
CA PRO A 921 1.36 -27.18 18.25
C PRO A 921 2.09 -27.44 19.58
N GLU A 922 2.08 -28.68 20.05
CA GLU A 922 2.76 -29.11 21.27
C GLU A 922 4.30 -29.03 21.14
N GLU A 923 4.84 -29.43 19.99
CA GLU A 923 6.27 -29.34 19.70
C GLU A 923 6.72 -27.87 19.62
N VAL A 924 5.94 -27.03 18.96
CA VAL A 924 6.24 -25.59 18.88
C VAL A 924 6.11 -24.91 20.27
N ALA A 925 5.14 -25.32 21.08
CA ALA A 925 4.97 -24.82 22.47
C ALA A 925 6.16 -25.21 23.38
N ALA A 926 6.86 -26.28 23.06
CA ALA A 926 8.08 -26.71 23.80
C ALA A 926 9.33 -25.93 23.39
N ASN A 927 9.32 -25.21 22.26
CA ASN A 927 10.47 -24.46 21.76
C ASN A 927 10.63 -23.12 22.52
N PRO A 928 11.74 -22.90 23.26
CA PRO A 928 11.91 -21.70 24.10
C PRO A 928 12.13 -20.42 23.29
N VAL A 929 12.45 -20.51 22.01
CA VAL A 929 12.72 -19.33 21.13
C VAL A 929 11.42 -18.84 20.47
N SER A 930 10.38 -19.70 20.42
CA SER A 930 9.11 -19.37 19.80
C SER A 930 8.25 -18.50 20.72
N TYR A 931 8.00 -17.25 20.29
CA TYR A 931 7.01 -16.40 20.99
C TYR A 931 5.61 -17.00 20.90
N THR A 932 5.21 -17.48 19.71
CA THR A 932 3.92 -18.16 19.52
C THR A 932 3.81 -19.36 20.47
N GLY A 933 4.87 -20.16 20.58
CA GLY A 933 4.94 -21.31 21.49
C GLY A 933 4.73 -20.93 22.96
N ALA A 934 5.34 -19.83 23.41
CA ALA A 934 5.21 -19.35 24.79
C ALA A 934 3.77 -18.99 25.17
N TYR A 935 3.01 -18.35 24.26
CA TYR A 935 1.58 -18.06 24.50
C TYR A 935 0.70 -19.32 24.35
N LEU A 936 1.00 -20.17 23.36
CA LEU A 936 0.26 -21.40 23.10
C LEU A 936 0.32 -22.39 24.26
N LYS A 937 1.45 -22.46 24.95
CA LYS A 937 1.65 -23.33 26.12
C LYS A 937 0.61 -23.11 27.24
N LYS A 938 0.00 -21.93 27.32
CA LYS A 938 -1.04 -21.60 28.31
C LYS A 938 -2.39 -22.19 27.95
N LEU A 939 -2.59 -22.57 26.66
CA LEU A 939 -3.89 -23.04 26.15
C LEU A 939 -3.93 -24.52 25.77
N LEU A 940 -2.76 -25.16 25.64
CA LEU A 940 -2.62 -26.59 25.46
C LEU A 940 -2.56 -27.30 26.83
#